data_51d539ec470418af2a1c8aeb1a7ee40b
#
_entry.id   51d539ec470418af2a1c8aeb1a7ee40b
#
_cell.length_a   1.000
_cell.length_b   1.000
_cell.length_c   1.000
_cell.angle_alpha   90.00
_cell.angle_beta   90.00
_cell.angle_gamma   90.00
#
_symmetry.space_group_name_H-M   'P 1'
#
loop_
_entity.id
_entity.type
_entity.pdbx_description
1 polymer ?
#
loop_
_entity_poly.entity_id
_entity_poly.type
_entity_poly.pdbx_seq_one_letter_code
_entity_poly.pdbx_strand_id
1 'polypeptide(L)'
;MSEFLLEIGSGELPFHEVSAFPPRLAESFKTFCANELDFKDDENKNAEYYSTSRRVVLLVKNMPLKTEDKEAEIIGPPLKVCYMPDGSPAAPLIQFIKKNNIKNDKKIYAVSQKKGEYAAYKTIIKGRNAEKILSENIPAIIKKLQFKKSMHWSNADVRYPRPILWILALFDGKIVRFNYGDCKAGNYSYISRKDSFLKSFVKIENINDYIEKLKKAGIILNNLDRKNFIEKELINNAKKIECIFEDDSNLINEIVGITENPHIVQGQFDKKFLHIPHELLSLVMKKHQRFFPLFAKENSKLMPYFIGVANITSNLQHDETRDNNISRGYSRVLAARLNDADFFYKEDVKKSIEYFIDKTKDVVFYKGLGTYYEKTERLKQLAPYIFENIFGNKKAVSSAVSSINTQNKSETESANIKNKKIIERCISLLKFDLTTHVVYEFPELQGVIGKIYANKFGESEIVARAIEEHYYPTMKHGKKLMPADKFGDISAISDKFDTVLSFVMLNKLPTGESDPFAIRRAMIGLIEILLEKQYSISLNKIFDFYFNNFYKDKSLDLINLKDIFILFAKTRFKNIMISLNYNFDEISSVADDIFFDEIYTSYLKIDFVSKNKLHEYMYDLTFVFKRLNNITFNSGSIVFFDREKLILKEEIFLIKSYEFIKNESHRYIKLNNYYKLMNLYHEIVHPVNKFFDNVMVNVDELDLRNSRIGLLNSILLELKNLCDFSKLSY
;
A
#
# COMPACT_ATOMS: atom_id res chain seq x y z
N MET A 1 -0.98 -32.49 -30.73
CA MET A 1 -0.39 -31.58 -29.77
C MET A 1 -0.79 -32.05 -28.38
N SER A 2 0.18 -32.25 -27.48
CA SER A 2 -0.12 -32.84 -26.17
C SER A 2 -0.63 -31.78 -25.20
N GLU A 3 -1.52 -32.21 -24.31
CA GLU A 3 -2.18 -31.37 -23.32
C GLU A 3 -1.81 -31.82 -21.90
N PHE A 4 -1.62 -30.86 -21.00
CA PHE A 4 -1.45 -31.17 -19.59
C PHE A 4 -2.54 -30.51 -18.76
N LEU A 5 -3.17 -31.29 -17.91
CA LEU A 5 -4.19 -30.83 -16.96
C LEU A 5 -3.76 -31.23 -15.55
N LEU A 6 -3.65 -30.23 -14.67
CA LEU A 6 -3.45 -30.44 -13.25
C LEU A 6 -4.58 -29.74 -12.47
N GLU A 7 -5.27 -30.50 -11.61
CA GLU A 7 -6.16 -29.94 -10.60
C GLU A 7 -5.72 -30.41 -9.22
N ILE A 8 -5.53 -29.46 -8.30
CA ILE A 8 -5.28 -29.71 -6.89
C ILE A 8 -6.55 -29.35 -6.13
N GLY A 9 -7.25 -30.36 -5.63
CA GLY A 9 -8.48 -30.19 -4.89
C GLY A 9 -8.28 -30.30 -3.39
N SER A 10 -8.87 -29.39 -2.63
CA SER A 10 -8.68 -29.30 -1.18
C SER A 10 -9.97 -28.99 -0.43
N GLY A 11 -9.89 -28.89 0.89
CA GLY A 11 -10.88 -28.18 1.70
C GLY A 11 -11.00 -26.72 1.26
N GLU A 12 -12.01 -26.01 1.76
CA GLU A 12 -12.28 -24.64 1.32
C GLU A 12 -11.12 -23.70 1.61
N LEU A 13 -10.51 -23.18 0.55
CA LEU A 13 -9.37 -22.25 0.61
C LEU A 13 -9.79 -20.90 1.17
N PRO A 14 -8.93 -20.22 1.94
CA PRO A 14 -9.15 -18.82 2.30
C PRO A 14 -9.29 -17.97 1.02
N PHE A 15 -10.27 -17.07 0.97
CA PHE A 15 -10.60 -16.30 -0.24
C PHE A 15 -9.42 -15.54 -0.82
N HIS A 16 -8.53 -15.01 0.03
CA HIS A 16 -7.32 -14.29 -0.40
C HIS A 16 -6.28 -15.20 -1.08
N GLU A 17 -6.29 -16.51 -0.82
CA GLU A 17 -5.43 -17.44 -1.52
C GLU A 17 -6.02 -17.82 -2.90
N VAL A 18 -7.34 -17.80 -3.06
CA VAL A 18 -8.00 -18.12 -4.34
C VAL A 18 -7.55 -17.18 -5.45
N SER A 19 -7.40 -15.90 -5.20
CA SER A 19 -6.90 -14.93 -6.20
C SER A 19 -5.37 -14.92 -6.33
N ALA A 20 -4.64 -15.18 -5.24
CA ALA A 20 -3.19 -15.09 -5.20
C ALA A 20 -2.49 -16.37 -5.70
N PHE A 21 -3.16 -17.50 -5.64
CA PHE A 21 -2.55 -18.81 -5.94
C PHE A 21 -2.26 -19.04 -7.43
N PRO A 22 -3.18 -18.78 -8.37
CA PRO A 22 -2.93 -19.02 -9.78
C PRO A 22 -1.67 -18.34 -10.33
N PRO A 23 -1.41 -17.04 -10.10
CA PRO A 23 -0.19 -16.42 -10.60
C PRO A 23 1.10 -17.01 -9.98
N ARG A 24 1.08 -17.42 -8.71
CA ARG A 24 2.25 -18.08 -8.08
C ARG A 24 2.51 -19.46 -8.69
N LEU A 25 1.46 -20.24 -8.93
CA LEU A 25 1.58 -21.53 -9.61
C LEU A 25 2.09 -21.32 -11.04
N ALA A 26 1.57 -20.31 -11.74
CA ALA A 26 1.99 -19.95 -13.08
C ALA A 26 3.49 -19.68 -13.17
N GLU A 27 4.01 -18.83 -12.30
CA GLU A 27 5.43 -18.46 -12.27
C GLU A 27 6.32 -19.69 -11.98
N SER A 28 5.94 -20.48 -10.96
CA SER A 28 6.68 -21.70 -10.59
C SER A 28 6.69 -22.71 -11.70
N PHE A 29 5.55 -22.90 -12.38
CA PHE A 29 5.42 -23.85 -13.48
C PHE A 29 6.14 -23.39 -14.74
N LYS A 30 6.08 -22.10 -15.10
CA LYS A 30 6.87 -21.55 -16.22
C LYS A 30 8.36 -21.74 -16.04
N THR A 31 8.85 -21.42 -14.85
CA THR A 31 10.28 -21.61 -14.50
C THR A 31 10.67 -23.09 -14.64
N PHE A 32 9.81 -24.00 -14.17
CA PHE A 32 10.03 -25.42 -14.32
C PHE A 32 10.05 -25.85 -15.81
N CYS A 33 9.06 -25.44 -16.60
CA CYS A 33 8.98 -25.79 -18.02
C CYS A 33 10.18 -25.31 -18.82
N ALA A 34 10.67 -24.09 -18.55
CA ALA A 34 11.84 -23.55 -19.23
C ALA A 34 13.12 -24.32 -18.89
N ASN A 35 13.27 -24.77 -17.64
CA ASN A 35 14.48 -25.44 -17.16
C ASN A 35 14.52 -26.94 -17.51
N GLU A 36 13.40 -27.63 -17.41
CA GLU A 36 13.33 -29.09 -17.45
C GLU A 36 12.71 -29.66 -18.73
N LEU A 37 11.90 -28.87 -19.44
CA LEU A 37 11.15 -29.32 -20.62
C LEU A 37 11.54 -28.60 -21.90
N ASP A 38 12.43 -27.61 -21.83
CA ASP A 38 12.79 -26.72 -22.95
C ASP A 38 11.54 -26.05 -23.59
N PHE A 39 10.49 -25.85 -22.77
CA PHE A 39 9.20 -25.32 -23.20
C PHE A 39 9.01 -23.90 -22.66
N LYS A 40 8.92 -22.92 -23.56
CA LYS A 40 8.67 -21.51 -23.23
C LYS A 40 7.26 -21.13 -23.64
N ASP A 41 6.49 -20.60 -22.71
CA ASP A 41 5.19 -19.97 -22.99
C ASP A 41 5.41 -18.46 -23.10
N ASP A 42 5.91 -18.00 -24.25
CA ASP A 42 6.40 -16.64 -24.43
C ASP A 42 5.31 -15.56 -24.37
N GLU A 43 4.02 -15.91 -24.45
CA GLU A 43 2.92 -14.94 -24.42
C GLU A 43 1.69 -15.40 -23.59
N ASN A 44 1.85 -16.32 -22.64
CA ASN A 44 0.73 -16.94 -21.92
C ASN A 44 -0.37 -17.55 -22.81
N LYS A 45 -0.05 -17.93 -24.01
CA LYS A 45 -1.02 -18.46 -24.99
C LYS A 45 -1.33 -19.95 -24.79
N ASN A 46 -0.40 -20.68 -24.16
CA ASN A 46 -0.51 -22.12 -24.02
C ASN A 46 -0.95 -22.57 -22.62
N ALA A 47 -0.89 -21.71 -21.61
CA ALA A 47 -1.21 -22.06 -20.23
C ALA A 47 -2.30 -21.17 -19.65
N GLU A 48 -3.33 -21.79 -19.07
CA GLU A 48 -4.44 -21.15 -18.39
C GLU A 48 -4.44 -21.59 -16.92
N TYR A 49 -4.70 -20.65 -16.01
CA TYR A 49 -4.65 -20.87 -14.57
C TYR A 49 -5.96 -20.42 -13.94
N TYR A 50 -6.58 -21.28 -13.17
CA TYR A 50 -7.87 -21.01 -12.52
C TYR A 50 -7.85 -21.40 -11.05
N SER A 51 -8.74 -20.81 -10.29
CA SER A 51 -8.98 -21.19 -8.91
C SER A 51 -10.44 -20.98 -8.50
N THR A 52 -10.89 -21.83 -7.59
CA THR A 52 -12.16 -21.66 -6.89
C THR A 52 -11.94 -21.86 -5.40
N SER A 53 -13.00 -21.80 -4.59
CA SER A 53 -12.92 -22.08 -3.16
C SER A 53 -12.30 -23.44 -2.81
N ARG A 54 -12.29 -24.42 -3.71
CA ARG A 54 -11.87 -25.80 -3.41
C ARG A 54 -10.85 -26.39 -4.36
N ARG A 55 -10.46 -25.68 -5.41
CA ARG A 55 -9.53 -26.19 -6.42
C ARG A 55 -8.63 -25.12 -6.98
N VAL A 56 -7.44 -25.54 -7.38
CA VAL A 56 -6.50 -24.78 -8.20
C VAL A 56 -6.21 -25.59 -9.44
N VAL A 57 -6.28 -24.96 -10.60
CA VAL A 57 -6.25 -25.62 -11.91
C VAL A 57 -5.19 -25.00 -12.79
N LEU A 58 -4.45 -25.86 -13.49
CA LEU A 58 -3.51 -25.52 -14.54
C LEU A 58 -3.85 -26.31 -15.78
N LEU A 59 -4.14 -25.64 -16.87
CA LEU A 59 -4.38 -26.22 -18.20
C LEU A 59 -3.27 -25.75 -19.12
N VAL A 60 -2.57 -26.68 -19.76
CA VAL A 60 -1.48 -26.34 -20.70
C VAL A 60 -1.70 -27.08 -22.00
N LYS A 61 -1.64 -26.37 -23.12
CA LYS A 61 -1.73 -26.91 -24.48
C LYS A 61 -0.36 -26.86 -25.14
N ASN A 62 -0.19 -27.67 -26.17
CA ASN A 62 1.01 -27.69 -27.02
C ASN A 62 2.32 -28.03 -26.29
N MET A 63 2.28 -28.79 -25.20
CA MET A 63 3.49 -29.23 -24.50
C MET A 63 4.28 -30.28 -25.34
N PRO A 64 5.62 -30.29 -25.27
CA PRO A 64 6.43 -31.33 -25.92
C PRO A 64 6.21 -32.67 -25.24
N LEU A 65 6.14 -33.77 -26.02
CA LEU A 65 6.06 -35.12 -25.49
C LEU A 65 7.35 -35.61 -24.82
N LYS A 66 8.49 -35.06 -25.28
CA LYS A 66 9.83 -35.31 -24.74
C LYS A 66 10.70 -34.07 -24.94
N THR A 67 11.75 -33.93 -24.15
CA THR A 67 12.79 -32.93 -24.36
C THR A 67 13.62 -33.28 -25.59
N GLU A 68 14.30 -32.30 -26.16
CA GLU A 68 15.21 -32.51 -27.28
C GLU A 68 16.42 -33.35 -26.89
N ASP A 69 16.97 -34.07 -27.87
CA ASP A 69 18.25 -34.76 -27.70
C ASP A 69 19.36 -33.70 -27.66
N LYS A 70 20.16 -33.67 -26.60
CA LYS A 70 21.22 -32.63 -26.40
C LYS A 70 22.61 -33.24 -26.60
N GLU A 71 23.42 -32.59 -27.42
CA GLU A 71 24.85 -32.90 -27.43
C GLU A 71 25.47 -32.50 -26.11
N ALA A 72 26.17 -33.42 -25.48
CA ALA A 72 26.92 -33.18 -24.27
C ALA A 72 28.38 -33.62 -24.42
N GLU A 73 29.26 -32.78 -23.91
CA GLU A 73 30.68 -33.12 -23.79
C GLU A 73 30.95 -33.55 -22.37
N ILE A 74 31.24 -34.85 -22.20
CA ILE A 74 31.58 -35.44 -20.90
C ILE A 74 33.07 -35.35 -20.73
N ILE A 75 33.53 -34.58 -19.73
CA ILE A 75 34.91 -34.42 -19.39
C ILE A 75 35.35 -35.54 -18.43
N GLY A 76 36.41 -36.21 -18.79
CA GLY A 76 36.98 -37.35 -18.09
C GLY A 76 38.24 -37.00 -17.25
N PRO A 77 39.09 -37.98 -17.03
CA PRO A 77 40.36 -37.77 -16.29
C PRO A 77 41.39 -36.89 -17.05
N PRO A 78 42.35 -36.28 -16.34
CA PRO A 78 43.45 -35.59 -16.99
C PRO A 78 44.18 -36.47 -18.01
N LEU A 79 44.51 -35.94 -19.16
CA LEU A 79 45.09 -36.71 -20.28
C LEU A 79 46.42 -37.39 -19.89
N LYS A 80 47.16 -36.75 -18.98
CA LYS A 80 48.46 -37.24 -18.47
C LYS A 80 48.38 -38.61 -17.73
N VAL A 81 47.17 -38.95 -17.20
CA VAL A 81 46.95 -40.24 -16.48
C VAL A 81 46.07 -41.22 -17.26
N CYS A 82 45.75 -40.86 -18.51
CA CYS A 82 44.84 -41.67 -19.36
C CYS A 82 45.54 -42.82 -20.07
N TYR A 83 46.85 -42.70 -20.31
CA TYR A 83 47.60 -43.68 -21.07
C TYR A 83 48.86 -44.13 -20.33
N MET A 84 49.23 -45.35 -20.51
CA MET A 84 50.49 -45.95 -20.05
C MET A 84 51.63 -45.51 -20.93
N PRO A 85 52.93 -45.69 -20.52
CA PRO A 85 54.10 -45.35 -21.34
C PRO A 85 54.13 -46.07 -22.71
N ASP A 86 53.49 -47.24 -22.83
CA ASP A 86 53.36 -48.02 -24.05
C ASP A 86 52.21 -47.58 -24.95
N GLY A 87 51.45 -46.55 -24.55
CA GLY A 87 50.30 -46.01 -25.28
C GLY A 87 48.99 -46.77 -25.03
N SER A 88 48.96 -47.78 -24.18
CA SER A 88 47.75 -48.48 -23.81
C SER A 88 46.90 -47.67 -22.82
N PRO A 89 45.52 -47.87 -22.82
CA PRO A 89 44.65 -47.17 -21.88
C PRO A 89 44.95 -47.51 -20.40
N ALA A 90 45.19 -46.54 -19.58
CA ALA A 90 45.39 -46.67 -18.15
C ALA A 90 44.04 -46.82 -17.38
N ALA A 91 44.09 -47.31 -16.15
CA ALA A 91 42.94 -47.58 -15.34
C ALA A 91 41.91 -46.41 -15.24
N PRO A 92 42.30 -45.11 -15.11
CA PRO A 92 41.36 -43.98 -15.10
C PRO A 92 40.58 -43.83 -16.40
N LEU A 93 41.20 -44.06 -17.56
CA LEU A 93 40.55 -43.99 -18.84
C LEU A 93 39.60 -45.18 -19.05
N ILE A 94 40.01 -46.38 -18.62
CA ILE A 94 39.17 -47.56 -18.71
C ILE A 94 37.92 -47.42 -17.84
N GLN A 95 38.05 -46.82 -16.64
CA GLN A 95 36.91 -46.54 -15.76
C GLN A 95 35.98 -45.49 -16.37
N PHE A 96 36.54 -44.46 -16.99
CA PHE A 96 35.78 -43.42 -17.71
C PHE A 96 34.96 -44.03 -18.87
N ILE A 97 35.60 -44.89 -19.68
CA ILE A 97 34.94 -45.62 -20.80
C ILE A 97 33.80 -46.50 -20.26
N LYS A 98 34.06 -47.29 -19.22
CA LYS A 98 33.04 -48.18 -18.62
C LYS A 98 31.90 -47.39 -18.02
N LYS A 99 32.17 -46.37 -17.25
CA LYS A 99 31.15 -45.55 -16.58
C LYS A 99 30.21 -44.86 -17.56
N ASN A 100 30.72 -44.44 -18.72
CA ASN A 100 29.94 -43.74 -19.73
C ASN A 100 29.48 -44.59 -20.89
N ASN A 101 29.67 -45.94 -20.81
CA ASN A 101 29.30 -46.94 -21.86
C ASN A 101 29.83 -46.55 -23.26
N ILE A 102 31.07 -46.05 -23.33
CA ILE A 102 31.68 -45.62 -24.59
C ILE A 102 32.05 -46.89 -25.40
N LYS A 103 31.33 -47.13 -26.46
CA LYS A 103 31.55 -48.33 -27.30
C LYS A 103 32.74 -48.21 -28.26
N ASN A 104 33.24 -47.03 -28.50
CA ASN A 104 34.36 -46.76 -29.40
C ASN A 104 35.29 -45.74 -28.78
N ASP A 105 36.41 -46.15 -28.26
CA ASP A 105 37.47 -45.35 -27.61
C ASP A 105 38.10 -44.35 -28.56
N LYS A 106 38.11 -44.62 -29.88
CA LYS A 106 38.61 -43.65 -30.91
C LYS A 106 37.82 -42.33 -30.99
N LYS A 107 36.64 -42.25 -30.28
CA LYS A 107 35.86 -41.03 -30.16
C LYS A 107 36.25 -40.16 -28.95
N ILE A 108 37.24 -40.57 -28.18
CA ILE A 108 37.76 -39.79 -27.07
C ILE A 108 38.81 -38.84 -27.64
N TYR A 109 38.72 -37.59 -27.26
CA TYR A 109 39.62 -36.54 -27.69
C TYR A 109 40.09 -35.69 -26.49
N ALA A 110 41.15 -34.90 -26.70
CA ALA A 110 41.69 -34.02 -25.68
C ALA A 110 40.96 -32.67 -25.75
N VAL A 111 40.61 -32.19 -24.53
CA VAL A 111 40.01 -30.82 -24.35
C VAL A 111 40.89 -30.06 -23.36
N SER A 112 41.28 -28.85 -23.75
CA SER A 112 42.06 -27.94 -22.85
C SER A 112 41.15 -27.23 -21.84
N GLN A 113 41.47 -27.34 -20.56
CA GLN A 113 40.85 -26.56 -19.52
C GLN A 113 41.89 -25.76 -18.72
N LYS A 114 41.45 -24.85 -17.82
CA LYS A 114 42.34 -23.99 -17.01
C LYS A 114 43.41 -24.76 -16.23
N LYS A 115 43.21 -26.06 -15.95
CA LYS A 115 44.14 -26.91 -15.18
C LYS A 115 44.90 -27.93 -16.03
N GLY A 116 44.82 -27.89 -17.37
CA GLY A 116 45.49 -28.82 -18.28
C GLY A 116 44.54 -29.49 -19.27
N GLU A 117 45.04 -30.50 -19.96
CA GLU A 117 44.29 -31.28 -20.94
C GLU A 117 43.58 -32.48 -20.29
N TYR A 118 42.33 -32.69 -20.68
CA TYR A 118 41.47 -33.77 -20.18
C TYR A 118 40.94 -34.60 -21.35
N ALA A 119 40.73 -35.89 -21.11
CA ALA A 119 40.00 -36.75 -22.03
C ALA A 119 38.54 -36.33 -22.05
N ALA A 120 37.98 -36.15 -23.24
CA ALA A 120 36.57 -35.78 -23.42
C ALA A 120 35.89 -36.69 -24.44
N TYR A 121 34.58 -36.83 -24.29
CA TYR A 121 33.75 -37.64 -25.16
C TYR A 121 32.43 -36.89 -25.45
N LYS A 122 32.17 -36.68 -26.76
CA LYS A 122 30.88 -36.13 -27.18
C LYS A 122 29.83 -37.27 -27.26
N THR A 123 28.74 -37.06 -26.58
CA THR A 123 27.59 -38.00 -26.60
C THR A 123 26.29 -37.24 -26.78
N ILE A 124 25.30 -37.96 -27.21
CA ILE A 124 23.94 -37.44 -27.29
C ILE A 124 23.19 -37.95 -26.07
N ILE A 125 22.84 -37.01 -25.15
CA ILE A 125 21.92 -37.29 -24.07
C ILE A 125 20.50 -37.30 -24.68
N LYS A 126 19.91 -38.50 -24.72
CA LYS A 126 18.55 -38.64 -25.26
C LYS A 126 17.55 -37.84 -24.42
N GLY A 127 16.64 -37.17 -25.10
CA GLY A 127 15.55 -36.46 -24.47
C GLY A 127 14.71 -37.38 -23.57
N ARG A 128 14.27 -36.81 -22.43
CA ARG A 128 13.43 -37.51 -21.43
C ARG A 128 11.96 -37.34 -21.77
N ASN A 129 11.15 -38.33 -21.44
CA ASN A 129 9.70 -38.27 -21.59
C ASN A 129 9.12 -37.20 -20.65
N ALA A 130 8.28 -36.27 -21.16
CA ALA A 130 7.68 -35.18 -20.40
C ALA A 130 6.78 -35.69 -19.26
N GLU A 131 6.01 -36.77 -19.47
CA GLU A 131 5.17 -37.41 -18.42
C GLU A 131 6.03 -37.78 -17.19
N LYS A 132 7.22 -38.37 -17.41
CA LYS A 132 8.13 -38.77 -16.34
C LYS A 132 8.70 -37.57 -15.63
N ILE A 133 9.11 -36.52 -16.40
CA ILE A 133 9.63 -35.27 -15.82
C ILE A 133 8.55 -34.57 -14.96
N LEU A 134 7.30 -34.50 -15.42
CA LEU A 134 6.17 -33.97 -14.67
C LEU A 134 5.92 -34.78 -13.39
N SER A 135 5.91 -36.12 -13.47
CA SER A 135 5.72 -37.03 -12.32
C SER A 135 6.76 -36.78 -11.21
N GLU A 136 8.01 -36.57 -11.58
CA GLU A 136 9.11 -36.35 -10.65
C GLU A 136 9.11 -34.96 -10.00
N ASN A 137 8.62 -33.91 -10.72
CA ASN A 137 8.82 -32.52 -10.31
C ASN A 137 7.57 -31.83 -9.76
N ILE A 138 6.33 -32.23 -10.12
CA ILE A 138 5.11 -31.60 -9.62
C ILE A 138 5.04 -31.57 -8.08
N PRO A 139 5.38 -32.63 -7.34
CA PRO A 139 5.38 -32.59 -5.89
C PRO A 139 6.32 -31.51 -5.31
N ALA A 140 7.48 -31.33 -5.94
CA ALA A 140 8.43 -30.29 -5.54
C ALA A 140 7.93 -28.87 -5.85
N ILE A 141 7.23 -28.69 -6.97
CA ILE A 141 6.59 -27.40 -7.32
C ILE A 141 5.54 -27.04 -6.27
N ILE A 142 4.64 -27.98 -5.92
CA ILE A 142 3.61 -27.75 -4.89
C ILE A 142 4.25 -27.41 -3.53
N LYS A 143 5.31 -28.13 -3.14
CA LYS A 143 6.04 -27.91 -1.87
C LYS A 143 6.70 -26.52 -1.80
N LYS A 144 7.16 -25.97 -2.92
CA LYS A 144 7.83 -24.64 -2.99
C LYS A 144 6.87 -23.48 -2.93
N LEU A 145 5.55 -23.70 -3.12
CA LEU A 145 4.56 -22.61 -3.08
C LEU A 145 4.47 -22.02 -1.67
N GLN A 146 4.58 -20.71 -1.59
CA GLN A 146 4.48 -19.98 -0.33
C GLN A 146 3.05 -19.53 -0.08
N PHE A 147 2.59 -19.69 1.17
CA PHE A 147 1.24 -19.31 1.62
C PHE A 147 1.36 -18.38 2.82
N LYS A 148 0.44 -17.43 2.95
CA LYS A 148 0.35 -16.57 4.15
C LYS A 148 0.12 -17.40 5.41
N LYS A 149 -0.75 -18.42 5.31
CA LYS A 149 -1.01 -19.39 6.38
C LYS A 149 -1.12 -20.76 5.76
N SER A 150 -0.37 -21.73 6.26
CA SER A 150 -0.44 -23.13 5.89
C SER A 150 -0.57 -23.99 7.14
N MET A 151 -1.15 -25.17 6.95
CA MET A 151 -1.24 -26.19 7.99
C MET A 151 -0.45 -27.45 7.58
N HIS A 152 0.03 -28.16 8.57
CA HIS A 152 0.52 -29.52 8.39
C HIS A 152 -0.68 -30.48 8.42
N TRP A 153 -0.69 -31.46 7.56
CA TRP A 153 -1.66 -32.51 7.56
C TRP A 153 -1.02 -33.80 7.04
N SER A 154 -1.63 -34.96 7.33
CA SER A 154 -1.01 -36.24 7.01
C SER A 154 0.27 -36.53 7.81
N ASN A 155 0.77 -37.76 7.72
CA ASN A 155 2.03 -38.20 8.31
C ASN A 155 3.27 -37.74 7.52
N ALA A 156 3.08 -37.15 6.34
CA ALA A 156 4.16 -36.61 5.52
C ALA A 156 4.44 -35.13 5.88
N ASP A 157 5.67 -34.67 5.63
CA ASP A 157 6.05 -33.26 5.79
C ASP A 157 5.49 -32.43 4.61
N VAL A 158 4.17 -32.30 4.58
CA VAL A 158 3.44 -31.51 3.57
C VAL A 158 2.73 -30.33 4.20
N ARG A 159 2.79 -29.19 3.51
CA ARG A 159 2.11 -27.96 3.90
C ARG A 159 1.21 -27.48 2.78
N TYR A 160 -0.03 -27.12 3.13
CA TYR A 160 -0.97 -26.50 2.23
C TYR A 160 -1.99 -25.70 3.05
N PRO A 161 -2.70 -24.70 2.50
CA PRO A 161 -3.67 -23.90 3.29
C PRO A 161 -4.83 -24.72 3.88
N ARG A 162 -5.21 -25.83 3.21
CA ARG A 162 -6.22 -26.80 3.67
C ARG A 162 -5.79 -28.20 3.23
N PRO A 163 -6.26 -29.27 3.87
CA PRO A 163 -5.94 -30.63 3.44
C PRO A 163 -6.32 -30.85 1.96
N ILE A 164 -5.38 -31.38 1.19
CA ILE A 164 -5.64 -31.80 -0.19
C ILE A 164 -6.49 -33.09 -0.14
N LEU A 165 -7.57 -33.13 -0.90
CA LEU A 165 -8.54 -34.19 -0.89
C LEU A 165 -8.50 -35.05 -2.16
N TRP A 166 -8.08 -34.46 -3.29
CA TRP A 166 -7.86 -35.14 -4.55
C TRP A 166 -6.83 -34.40 -5.39
N ILE A 167 -6.19 -35.13 -6.29
CA ILE A 167 -5.32 -34.59 -7.32
C ILE A 167 -5.71 -35.24 -8.64
N LEU A 168 -6.02 -34.39 -9.64
CA LEU A 168 -6.21 -34.85 -11.02
C LEU A 168 -4.98 -34.35 -11.80
N ALA A 169 -4.29 -35.29 -12.47
CA ALA A 169 -3.13 -34.97 -13.30
C ALA A 169 -3.13 -35.82 -14.56
N LEU A 170 -3.35 -35.19 -15.71
CA LEU A 170 -3.38 -35.86 -17.01
C LEU A 170 -2.38 -35.22 -17.97
N PHE A 171 -1.61 -36.04 -18.67
CA PHE A 171 -0.78 -35.62 -19.78
C PHE A 171 -1.12 -36.46 -21.01
N ASP A 172 -1.61 -35.81 -22.05
CA ASP A 172 -2.07 -36.44 -23.29
C ASP A 172 -3.04 -37.60 -23.04
N GLY A 173 -4.04 -37.38 -22.16
CA GLY A 173 -5.04 -38.37 -21.74
C GLY A 173 -4.54 -39.45 -20.77
N LYS A 174 -3.26 -39.51 -20.42
CA LYS A 174 -2.66 -40.45 -19.48
C LYS A 174 -2.47 -39.84 -18.11
N ILE A 175 -2.65 -40.67 -17.06
CA ILE A 175 -2.45 -40.23 -15.67
C ILE A 175 -0.96 -40.01 -15.39
N VAL A 176 -0.58 -38.78 -15.01
CA VAL A 176 0.75 -38.47 -14.47
C VAL A 176 0.78 -38.97 -13.02
N ARG A 177 1.51 -40.03 -12.75
CA ARG A 177 1.50 -40.72 -11.45
C ARG A 177 2.49 -40.12 -10.47
N PHE A 178 2.00 -39.53 -9.42
CA PHE A 178 2.78 -39.05 -8.26
C PHE A 178 1.91 -39.04 -7.00
N ASN A 179 2.55 -38.84 -5.85
CA ASN A 179 1.88 -38.66 -4.57
C ASN A 179 2.26 -37.29 -3.98
N TYR A 180 1.32 -36.66 -3.29
CA TYR A 180 1.59 -35.50 -2.43
C TYR A 180 0.85 -35.68 -1.09
N GLY A 181 1.61 -35.92 -0.01
CA GLY A 181 1.04 -36.46 1.21
C GLY A 181 0.38 -37.83 0.95
N ASP A 182 -0.82 -38.02 1.48
CA ASP A 182 -1.60 -39.22 1.32
C ASP A 182 -2.42 -39.28 0.01
N CYS A 183 -2.41 -38.17 -0.78
CA CYS A 183 -3.15 -38.07 -2.01
C CYS A 183 -2.35 -38.61 -3.19
N LYS A 184 -2.97 -39.54 -3.94
CA LYS A 184 -2.46 -40.07 -5.21
C LYS A 184 -3.07 -39.28 -6.38
N ALA A 185 -2.25 -38.91 -7.33
CA ALA A 185 -2.73 -38.34 -8.59
C ALA A 185 -3.54 -39.36 -9.39
N GLY A 186 -4.66 -38.93 -9.93
CA GLY A 186 -5.59 -39.72 -10.71
C GLY A 186 -6.24 -38.92 -11.84
N ASN A 187 -7.38 -39.38 -12.30
CA ASN A 187 -8.16 -38.75 -13.37
C ASN A 187 -9.60 -38.42 -12.95
N TYR A 188 -9.82 -38.16 -11.67
CA TYR A 188 -11.14 -37.81 -11.16
C TYR A 188 -11.16 -36.40 -10.62
N SER A 189 -12.23 -35.66 -10.94
CA SER A 189 -12.52 -34.34 -10.37
C SER A 189 -13.77 -34.39 -9.49
N TYR A 190 -13.80 -33.61 -8.43
CA TYR A 190 -14.95 -33.52 -7.53
C TYR A 190 -15.93 -32.47 -8.04
N ILE A 191 -17.21 -32.82 -8.15
CA ILE A 191 -18.25 -31.91 -8.69
C ILE A 191 -19.44 -31.67 -7.77
N SER A 192 -19.62 -32.44 -6.70
CA SER A 192 -20.79 -32.32 -5.84
C SER A 192 -20.51 -32.78 -4.41
N ARG A 193 -21.28 -32.26 -3.44
CA ARG A 193 -21.34 -32.78 -2.06
C ARG A 193 -22.52 -33.77 -1.83
N LYS A 194 -23.20 -34.19 -2.89
CA LYS A 194 -24.39 -35.07 -2.76
C LYS A 194 -24.03 -36.49 -2.31
N ASP A 195 -24.83 -36.99 -1.41
CA ASP A 195 -25.06 -38.37 -0.99
C ASP A 195 -23.88 -39.17 -0.42
N SER A 196 -22.75 -39.21 -1.03
CA SER A 196 -21.49 -39.74 -0.47
C SER A 196 -20.31 -39.14 -1.21
N PHE A 197 -19.19 -39.05 -0.52
CA PHE A 197 -17.95 -38.52 -1.08
C PHE A 197 -17.57 -39.23 -2.40
N LEU A 198 -17.72 -40.55 -2.47
CA LEU A 198 -17.38 -41.36 -3.63
C LEU A 198 -18.26 -41.10 -4.86
N LYS A 199 -19.57 -40.81 -4.68
CA LYS A 199 -20.49 -40.51 -5.78
C LYS A 199 -20.37 -39.09 -6.34
N SER A 200 -19.53 -38.28 -5.73
CA SER A 200 -19.34 -36.88 -6.08
C SER A 200 -18.19 -36.62 -7.07
N PHE A 201 -17.51 -37.67 -7.52
CA PHE A 201 -16.42 -37.60 -8.47
C PHE A 201 -16.83 -37.99 -9.87
N VAL A 202 -16.28 -37.30 -10.87
CA VAL A 202 -16.40 -37.64 -12.28
C VAL A 202 -15.04 -37.98 -12.86
N LYS A 203 -14.98 -38.99 -13.70
CA LYS A 203 -13.77 -39.32 -14.46
C LYS A 203 -13.56 -38.26 -15.55
N ILE A 204 -12.33 -37.84 -15.74
CA ILE A 204 -11.92 -36.86 -16.75
C ILE A 204 -10.96 -37.54 -17.73
N GLU A 205 -11.13 -37.25 -19.03
CA GLU A 205 -10.33 -37.86 -20.09
C GLU A 205 -9.36 -36.84 -20.73
N ASN A 206 -9.72 -35.57 -20.85
CA ASN A 206 -8.92 -34.51 -21.43
C ASN A 206 -9.40 -33.12 -20.94
N ILE A 207 -8.75 -32.04 -21.39
CA ILE A 207 -9.08 -30.66 -20.99
C ILE A 207 -10.52 -30.28 -21.39
N ASN A 208 -10.96 -30.61 -22.59
CA ASN A 208 -12.30 -30.25 -23.04
C ASN A 208 -13.39 -30.97 -22.23
N ASP A 209 -13.19 -32.26 -21.96
CA ASP A 209 -14.08 -33.07 -21.12
C ASP A 209 -14.15 -32.51 -19.69
N TYR A 210 -13.01 -32.04 -19.16
CA TYR A 210 -12.93 -31.39 -17.85
C TYR A 210 -13.79 -30.11 -17.80
N ILE A 211 -13.58 -29.19 -18.74
CA ILE A 211 -14.32 -27.93 -18.81
C ILE A 211 -15.83 -28.20 -18.97
N GLU A 212 -16.21 -29.13 -19.86
CA GLU A 212 -17.63 -29.44 -20.10
C GLU A 212 -18.31 -30.05 -18.86
N LYS A 213 -17.67 -31.02 -18.19
CA LYS A 213 -18.22 -31.67 -16.99
C LYS A 213 -18.36 -30.67 -15.82
N LEU A 214 -17.38 -29.80 -15.61
CA LEU A 214 -17.50 -28.79 -14.58
C LEU A 214 -18.58 -27.74 -14.89
N LYS A 215 -18.70 -27.32 -16.15
CA LYS A 215 -19.76 -26.40 -16.59
C LYS A 215 -21.15 -27.05 -16.42
N LYS A 216 -21.31 -28.33 -16.77
CA LYS A 216 -22.55 -29.11 -16.52
C LYS A 216 -22.87 -29.22 -15.02
N ALA A 217 -21.85 -29.25 -14.17
CA ALA A 217 -22.01 -29.20 -12.72
C ALA A 217 -22.28 -27.79 -12.15
N GLY A 218 -22.33 -26.75 -12.98
CA GLY A 218 -22.55 -25.37 -12.59
C GLY A 218 -21.31 -24.66 -12.03
N ILE A 219 -20.15 -25.32 -12.12
CA ILE A 219 -18.89 -24.74 -11.60
C ILE A 219 -18.34 -23.72 -12.59
N ILE A 220 -18.13 -22.49 -12.15
CA ILE A 220 -17.53 -21.42 -12.95
C ILE A 220 -16.06 -21.28 -12.52
N LEU A 221 -15.16 -21.81 -13.35
CA LEU A 221 -13.72 -21.82 -13.05
C LEU A 221 -13.09 -20.45 -13.06
N ASN A 222 -13.38 -19.65 -14.09
CA ASN A 222 -12.80 -18.33 -14.27
C ASN A 222 -13.35 -17.35 -13.23
N ASN A 223 -12.46 -16.69 -12.49
CA ASN A 223 -12.83 -15.73 -11.44
C ASN A 223 -13.58 -14.51 -11.99
N LEU A 224 -13.20 -14.03 -13.19
CA LEU A 224 -13.85 -12.87 -13.81
C LEU A 224 -15.27 -13.23 -14.27
N ASP A 225 -15.44 -14.39 -14.91
CA ASP A 225 -16.76 -14.87 -15.34
C ASP A 225 -17.67 -15.09 -14.13
N ARG A 226 -17.14 -15.66 -13.04
CA ARG A 226 -17.87 -15.86 -11.79
C ARG A 226 -18.27 -14.54 -11.14
N LYS A 227 -17.37 -13.53 -11.16
CA LYS A 227 -17.66 -12.18 -10.70
C LYS A 227 -18.79 -11.55 -11.52
N ASN A 228 -18.67 -11.56 -12.83
CA ASN A 228 -19.66 -10.99 -13.75
C ASN A 228 -21.04 -11.66 -13.58
N PHE A 229 -21.04 -12.98 -13.38
CA PHE A 229 -22.27 -13.72 -13.10
C PHE A 229 -22.92 -13.26 -11.80
N ILE A 230 -22.16 -13.19 -10.71
CA ILE A 230 -22.66 -12.76 -9.38
C ILE A 230 -23.20 -11.33 -9.47
N GLU A 231 -22.45 -10.39 -10.03
CA GLU A 231 -22.87 -8.99 -10.17
C GLU A 231 -24.16 -8.84 -10.97
N LYS A 232 -24.25 -9.52 -12.10
CA LYS A 232 -25.46 -9.54 -12.92
C LYS A 232 -26.67 -10.04 -12.16
N GLU A 233 -26.52 -11.17 -11.46
CA GLU A 233 -27.62 -11.78 -10.72
C GLU A 233 -28.01 -10.98 -9.47
N LEU A 234 -27.06 -10.33 -8.78
CA LEU A 234 -27.34 -9.38 -7.69
C LEU A 234 -28.23 -8.23 -8.19
N ILE A 235 -27.85 -7.61 -9.32
CA ILE A 235 -28.62 -6.52 -9.95
C ILE A 235 -30.02 -6.98 -10.33
N ASN A 236 -30.15 -8.16 -10.96
CA ASN A 236 -31.41 -8.72 -11.38
C ASN A 236 -32.35 -8.98 -10.20
N ASN A 237 -31.82 -9.55 -9.12
CA ASN A 237 -32.62 -9.87 -7.93
C ASN A 237 -33.03 -8.60 -7.15
N ALA A 238 -32.14 -7.60 -7.04
CA ALA A 238 -32.48 -6.33 -6.40
C ALA A 238 -33.59 -5.58 -7.19
N LYS A 239 -33.51 -5.58 -8.52
CA LYS A 239 -34.52 -4.94 -9.41
C LYS A 239 -35.91 -5.59 -9.26
N LYS A 240 -36.03 -6.90 -9.04
CA LYS A 240 -37.32 -7.59 -8.87
C LYS A 240 -38.17 -7.05 -7.72
N ILE A 241 -37.53 -6.44 -6.73
CA ILE A 241 -38.16 -5.87 -5.53
C ILE A 241 -37.95 -4.35 -5.43
N GLU A 242 -37.66 -3.70 -6.55
CA GLU A 242 -37.49 -2.23 -6.64
C GLU A 242 -36.41 -1.67 -5.68
N CYS A 243 -35.39 -2.50 -5.39
CA CYS A 243 -34.28 -2.14 -4.53
C CYS A 243 -32.97 -1.99 -5.30
N ILE A 244 -32.00 -1.37 -4.64
CA ILE A 244 -30.61 -1.31 -5.04
C ILE A 244 -29.74 -1.85 -3.90
N PHE A 245 -28.52 -2.26 -4.20
CA PHE A 245 -27.47 -2.54 -3.21
C PHE A 245 -26.28 -1.61 -3.43
N GLU A 246 -25.51 -1.38 -2.39
CA GLU A 246 -24.28 -0.60 -2.48
C GLU A 246 -23.22 -1.42 -3.20
N ASP A 247 -22.51 -0.80 -4.15
CA ASP A 247 -21.35 -1.41 -4.78
C ASP A 247 -20.25 -1.64 -3.73
N ASP A 248 -19.94 -2.92 -3.48
CA ASP A 248 -18.92 -3.36 -2.53
C ASP A 248 -18.03 -4.39 -3.20
N SER A 249 -17.06 -3.89 -3.95
CA SER A 249 -16.10 -4.72 -4.70
C SER A 249 -15.32 -5.69 -3.79
N ASN A 250 -15.09 -5.32 -2.52
CA ASN A 250 -14.40 -6.18 -1.57
C ASN A 250 -15.27 -7.37 -1.19
N LEU A 251 -16.54 -7.14 -0.87
CA LEU A 251 -17.50 -8.19 -0.56
C LEU A 251 -17.73 -9.11 -1.76
N ILE A 252 -17.87 -8.54 -2.96
CA ILE A 252 -18.00 -9.32 -4.20
C ILE A 252 -16.77 -10.21 -4.40
N ASN A 253 -15.56 -9.67 -4.28
CA ASN A 253 -14.33 -10.44 -4.44
C ASN A 253 -14.19 -11.56 -3.38
N GLU A 254 -14.61 -11.29 -2.14
CA GLU A 254 -14.65 -12.30 -1.09
C GLU A 254 -15.61 -13.44 -1.48
N ILE A 255 -16.82 -13.11 -1.95
CA ILE A 255 -17.82 -14.11 -2.39
C ILE A 255 -17.33 -14.89 -3.60
N VAL A 256 -16.71 -14.27 -4.58
CA VAL A 256 -16.06 -14.94 -5.71
C VAL A 256 -15.03 -15.96 -5.22
N GLY A 257 -14.26 -15.62 -4.19
CA GLY A 257 -13.27 -16.52 -3.61
C GLY A 257 -13.83 -17.69 -2.80
N ILE A 258 -15.02 -17.55 -2.21
CA ILE A 258 -15.63 -18.61 -1.38
C ILE A 258 -16.67 -19.47 -2.13
N THR A 259 -16.99 -19.12 -3.37
CA THR A 259 -17.95 -19.87 -4.20
C THR A 259 -17.29 -20.47 -5.43
N GLU A 260 -17.87 -21.55 -5.96
CA GLU A 260 -17.54 -22.10 -7.28
C GLU A 260 -18.78 -22.33 -8.15
N ASN A 261 -19.94 -22.50 -7.51
CA ASN A 261 -21.26 -22.56 -8.14
C ASN A 261 -22.18 -21.57 -7.40
N PRO A 262 -22.08 -20.26 -7.68
CA PRO A 262 -22.84 -19.24 -6.96
C PRO A 262 -24.33 -19.30 -7.30
N HIS A 263 -25.16 -19.28 -6.26
CA HIS A 263 -26.61 -19.22 -6.34
C HIS A 263 -27.14 -18.09 -5.47
N ILE A 264 -27.90 -17.18 -6.07
CA ILE A 264 -28.39 -15.99 -5.41
C ILE A 264 -29.69 -16.30 -4.67
N VAL A 265 -29.75 -15.97 -3.38
CA VAL A 265 -30.92 -16.18 -2.56
C VAL A 265 -31.29 -14.86 -1.86
N GLN A 266 -32.54 -14.44 -2.04
CA GLN A 266 -33.10 -13.30 -1.34
C GLN A 266 -33.60 -13.74 0.04
N GLY A 267 -33.34 -12.91 1.06
CA GLY A 267 -33.85 -13.10 2.41
C GLY A 267 -34.48 -11.83 2.95
N GLN A 268 -35.16 -11.96 4.08
CA GLN A 268 -35.74 -10.84 4.79
C GLN A 268 -35.46 -10.93 6.30
N PHE A 269 -35.44 -9.79 6.97
CA PHE A 269 -35.34 -9.70 8.41
C PHE A 269 -36.53 -8.92 8.99
N ASP A 270 -36.75 -9.04 10.29
CA ASP A 270 -37.88 -8.40 10.97
C ASP A 270 -37.73 -6.86 10.92
N LYS A 271 -38.78 -6.17 10.47
CA LYS A 271 -38.84 -4.70 10.40
C LYS A 271 -38.55 -4.01 11.72
N LYS A 272 -38.75 -4.70 12.84
CA LYS A 272 -38.45 -4.17 14.17
C LYS A 272 -37.01 -3.70 14.32
N PHE A 273 -36.03 -4.28 13.55
CA PHE A 273 -34.63 -3.88 13.62
C PHE A 273 -34.33 -2.57 12.88
N LEU A 274 -35.25 -2.04 12.06
CA LEU A 274 -35.02 -0.80 11.27
C LEU A 274 -34.89 0.47 12.14
N HIS A 275 -35.10 0.41 13.45
CA HIS A 275 -34.81 1.51 14.37
C HIS A 275 -33.30 1.63 14.70
N ILE A 276 -32.51 0.57 14.43
CA ILE A 276 -31.07 0.55 14.57
C ILE A 276 -30.44 1.32 13.40
N PRO A 277 -29.34 2.06 13.61
CA PRO A 277 -28.65 2.73 12.51
C PRO A 277 -28.34 1.77 11.35
N HIS A 278 -28.61 2.22 10.14
CA HIS A 278 -28.46 1.37 8.95
C HIS A 278 -26.99 0.97 8.71
N GLU A 279 -26.03 1.76 9.15
CA GLU A 279 -24.61 1.47 9.07
C GLU A 279 -24.26 0.24 9.91
N LEU A 280 -24.82 0.14 11.13
CA LEU A 280 -24.63 -1.02 11.99
C LEU A 280 -25.29 -2.26 11.38
N LEU A 281 -26.53 -2.14 10.91
CA LEU A 281 -27.24 -3.26 10.26
C LEU A 281 -26.49 -3.74 9.02
N SER A 282 -26.01 -2.80 8.18
CA SER A 282 -25.24 -3.12 6.96
C SER A 282 -23.94 -3.81 7.29
N LEU A 283 -23.22 -3.34 8.30
CA LEU A 283 -21.97 -3.98 8.74
C LEU A 283 -22.20 -5.42 9.22
N VAL A 284 -23.22 -5.63 10.05
CA VAL A 284 -23.57 -6.97 10.55
C VAL A 284 -23.88 -7.91 9.38
N MET A 285 -24.67 -7.45 8.40
CA MET A 285 -25.00 -8.24 7.19
C MET A 285 -23.74 -8.55 6.37
N LYS A 286 -22.94 -7.56 6.05
CA LYS A 286 -21.75 -7.68 5.19
C LYS A 286 -20.65 -8.50 5.84
N LYS A 287 -20.24 -8.15 7.06
CA LYS A 287 -19.05 -8.71 7.72
C LYS A 287 -19.28 -10.12 8.27
N HIS A 288 -20.42 -10.33 8.94
CA HIS A 288 -20.68 -11.60 9.63
C HIS A 288 -21.33 -12.64 8.74
N GLN A 289 -22.15 -12.22 7.78
CA GLN A 289 -22.95 -13.13 6.97
C GLN A 289 -22.60 -13.06 5.47
N ARG A 290 -21.83 -12.06 5.04
CA ARG A 290 -21.52 -11.80 3.62
C ARG A 290 -22.78 -11.61 2.78
N PHE A 291 -23.75 -10.94 3.38
CA PHE A 291 -25.00 -10.56 2.71
C PHE A 291 -24.94 -9.13 2.20
N PHE A 292 -25.62 -8.87 1.11
CA PHE A 292 -25.81 -7.54 0.54
C PHE A 292 -27.08 -6.92 1.10
N PRO A 293 -26.98 -5.85 1.92
CA PRO A 293 -28.15 -5.09 2.36
C PRO A 293 -28.79 -4.39 1.15
N LEU A 294 -30.11 -4.30 1.17
CA LEU A 294 -30.89 -3.68 0.10
C LEU A 294 -31.49 -2.37 0.54
N PHE A 295 -31.44 -1.40 -0.35
CA PHE A 295 -31.92 -0.03 -0.13
C PHE A 295 -33.00 0.33 -1.13
N ALA A 296 -33.97 1.14 -0.72
CA ALA A 296 -34.99 1.68 -1.60
C ALA A 296 -34.34 2.58 -2.66
N LYS A 297 -34.74 2.42 -3.92
CA LYS A 297 -34.18 3.15 -5.07
C LYS A 297 -34.40 4.67 -4.95
N GLU A 298 -35.53 5.09 -4.38
CA GLU A 298 -35.95 6.49 -4.36
C GLU A 298 -35.21 7.34 -3.32
N ASN A 299 -34.87 6.79 -2.14
CA ASN A 299 -34.37 7.56 -1.00
C ASN A 299 -33.17 6.92 -0.29
N SER A 300 -32.62 5.87 -0.86
CA SER A 300 -31.49 5.10 -0.28
C SER A 300 -31.72 4.62 1.16
N LYS A 301 -32.98 4.45 1.59
CA LYS A 301 -33.33 3.94 2.92
C LYS A 301 -33.15 2.42 2.95
N LEU A 302 -32.55 1.91 4.01
CA LEU A 302 -32.40 0.46 4.20
C LEU A 302 -33.77 -0.23 4.26
N MET A 303 -33.93 -1.25 3.44
CA MET A 303 -35.11 -2.10 3.38
C MET A 303 -34.90 -3.37 4.21
N PRO A 304 -35.96 -4.02 4.71
CA PRO A 304 -35.85 -5.22 5.52
C PRO A 304 -35.53 -6.47 4.67
N TYR A 305 -34.71 -6.30 3.63
CA TYR A 305 -34.31 -7.32 2.70
C TYR A 305 -32.81 -7.37 2.54
N PHE A 306 -32.31 -8.54 2.21
CA PHE A 306 -30.91 -8.77 1.89
C PHE A 306 -30.77 -9.82 0.78
N ILE A 307 -29.62 -9.87 0.15
CA ILE A 307 -29.24 -10.91 -0.79
C ILE A 307 -28.03 -11.65 -0.23
N GLY A 308 -28.12 -12.99 -0.18
CA GLY A 308 -27.01 -13.88 0.09
C GLY A 308 -26.64 -14.69 -1.15
N VAL A 309 -25.38 -15.12 -1.22
CA VAL A 309 -24.90 -15.99 -2.29
C VAL A 309 -24.53 -17.34 -1.68
N ALA A 310 -25.29 -18.36 -2.03
CA ALA A 310 -25.04 -19.74 -1.65
C ALA A 310 -24.05 -20.38 -2.63
N ASN A 311 -23.22 -21.30 -2.14
CA ASN A 311 -22.39 -22.16 -2.98
C ASN A 311 -23.07 -23.53 -3.07
N ILE A 312 -23.88 -23.73 -4.12
CA ILE A 312 -24.67 -24.96 -4.28
C ILE A 312 -23.97 -25.97 -5.18
N THR A 313 -24.31 -27.24 -4.99
CA THR A 313 -23.59 -28.38 -5.57
C THR A 313 -24.41 -29.18 -6.59
N SER A 314 -25.47 -28.59 -7.13
CA SER A 314 -26.30 -29.28 -8.13
C SER A 314 -26.92 -28.30 -9.13
N ASN A 315 -26.98 -28.74 -10.40
CA ASN A 315 -27.61 -28.04 -11.51
C ASN A 315 -29.15 -28.09 -11.51
N LEU A 316 -29.77 -28.35 -10.36
CA LEU A 316 -31.24 -28.32 -10.28
C LEU A 316 -31.71 -26.89 -10.51
N GLN A 317 -32.27 -26.63 -11.69
CA GLN A 317 -32.99 -25.40 -12.00
C GLN A 317 -34.01 -25.13 -10.90
N HIS A 318 -34.19 -23.85 -10.56
CA HIS A 318 -35.15 -23.28 -9.62
C HIS A 318 -35.96 -24.26 -8.78
N ASP A 319 -35.42 -24.65 -7.65
CA ASP A 319 -36.14 -25.43 -6.63
C ASP A 319 -36.58 -24.42 -5.55
N GLU A 320 -37.82 -23.94 -5.65
CA GLU A 320 -38.39 -22.96 -4.71
C GLU A 320 -38.35 -23.48 -3.27
N THR A 321 -38.49 -24.77 -3.04
CA THR A 321 -38.42 -25.37 -1.70
C THR A 321 -37.01 -25.21 -1.13
N ARG A 322 -36.00 -25.47 -1.93
CA ARG A 322 -34.60 -25.31 -1.53
C ARG A 322 -34.30 -23.86 -1.26
N ASP A 323 -34.68 -22.92 -2.15
CA ASP A 323 -34.42 -21.52 -2.03
C ASP A 323 -35.10 -20.92 -0.80
N ASN A 324 -36.33 -21.33 -0.54
CA ASN A 324 -37.07 -20.99 0.68
C ASN A 324 -36.38 -21.52 1.95
N ASN A 325 -35.84 -22.73 1.93
CA ASN A 325 -35.10 -23.30 3.06
C ASN A 325 -33.79 -22.57 3.32
N ILE A 326 -33.04 -22.21 2.28
CA ILE A 326 -31.80 -21.41 2.39
C ILE A 326 -32.15 -20.01 2.92
N SER A 327 -33.17 -19.35 2.37
CA SER A 327 -33.64 -18.03 2.79
C SER A 327 -34.03 -18.02 4.27
N ARG A 328 -34.81 -19.02 4.72
CA ARG A 328 -35.16 -19.17 6.15
C ARG A 328 -33.94 -19.39 7.04
N GLY A 329 -32.98 -20.21 6.58
CA GLY A 329 -31.72 -20.44 7.28
C GLY A 329 -30.92 -19.15 7.44
N TYR A 330 -30.75 -18.40 6.37
CA TYR A 330 -30.06 -17.11 6.36
C TYR A 330 -30.75 -16.08 7.27
N SER A 331 -32.09 -15.96 7.16
CA SER A 331 -32.88 -15.05 8.00
C SER A 331 -32.76 -15.38 9.50
N ARG A 332 -32.71 -16.67 9.85
CA ARG A 332 -32.55 -17.12 11.27
C ARG A 332 -31.18 -16.75 11.80
N VAL A 333 -30.11 -17.01 11.05
CA VAL A 333 -28.75 -16.70 11.50
C VAL A 333 -28.56 -15.18 11.58
N LEU A 334 -29.08 -14.43 10.62
CA LEU A 334 -29.03 -12.96 10.63
C LEU A 334 -29.81 -12.40 11.83
N ALA A 335 -31.01 -12.92 12.12
CA ALA A 335 -31.83 -12.45 13.24
C ALA A 335 -31.11 -12.57 14.59
N ALA A 336 -30.33 -13.65 14.81
CA ALA A 336 -29.52 -13.77 16.01
C ALA A 336 -28.50 -12.63 16.13
N ARG A 337 -27.78 -12.33 15.06
CA ARG A 337 -26.78 -11.23 15.03
C ARG A 337 -27.40 -9.84 15.14
N LEU A 338 -28.57 -9.64 14.56
CA LEU A 338 -29.31 -8.38 14.70
C LEU A 338 -29.86 -8.18 16.10
N ASN A 339 -30.24 -9.25 16.82
CA ASN A 339 -30.62 -9.16 18.25
C ASN A 339 -29.43 -8.74 19.13
N ASP A 340 -28.22 -9.28 18.86
CA ASP A 340 -27.01 -8.86 19.56
C ASP A 340 -26.72 -7.37 19.32
N ALA A 341 -26.78 -6.93 18.05
CA ALA A 341 -26.58 -5.52 17.68
C ALA A 341 -27.65 -4.59 18.32
N ASP A 342 -28.90 -5.02 18.36
CA ASP A 342 -30.00 -4.28 18.99
C ASP A 342 -29.78 -4.13 20.49
N PHE A 343 -29.33 -5.19 21.15
CA PHE A 343 -29.00 -5.17 22.58
C PHE A 343 -27.87 -4.13 22.84
N PHE A 344 -26.78 -4.19 22.16
CA PHE A 344 -25.67 -3.25 22.33
C PHE A 344 -26.10 -1.81 22.06
N TYR A 345 -26.84 -1.57 20.98
CA TYR A 345 -27.35 -0.25 20.64
C TYR A 345 -28.28 0.30 21.74
N LYS A 346 -29.19 -0.50 22.24
CA LYS A 346 -30.13 -0.12 23.33
C LYS A 346 -29.41 0.17 24.64
N GLU A 347 -28.40 -0.63 24.99
CA GLU A 347 -27.61 -0.38 26.20
C GLU A 347 -26.79 0.91 26.11
N ASP A 348 -26.22 1.21 24.95
CA ASP A 348 -25.47 2.45 24.72
C ASP A 348 -26.38 3.68 24.82
N VAL A 349 -27.54 3.70 24.17
CA VAL A 349 -28.41 4.88 24.15
C VAL A 349 -29.13 5.16 25.49
N LYS A 350 -29.07 4.26 26.46
CA LYS A 350 -29.50 4.51 27.84
C LYS A 350 -28.53 5.38 28.64
N LYS A 351 -27.29 5.51 28.17
CA LYS A 351 -26.24 6.27 28.86
C LYS A 351 -26.16 7.68 28.30
N SER A 352 -25.51 8.58 29.04
CA SER A 352 -25.22 9.92 28.55
C SER A 352 -23.88 9.95 27.83
N ILE A 353 -23.63 11.00 27.06
CA ILE A 353 -22.34 11.17 26.36
C ILE A 353 -21.19 11.38 27.37
N GLU A 354 -21.48 12.03 28.51
CA GLU A 354 -20.52 12.26 29.61
C GLU A 354 -20.06 10.94 30.24
N TYR A 355 -20.96 9.95 30.34
CA TYR A 355 -20.60 8.61 30.81
C TYR A 355 -19.49 7.99 29.90
N PHE A 356 -19.66 8.08 28.59
CA PHE A 356 -18.68 7.53 27.65
C PHE A 356 -17.37 8.31 27.67
N ILE A 357 -17.42 9.64 27.81
CA ILE A 357 -16.22 10.47 27.97
C ILE A 357 -15.45 10.04 29.22
N ASP A 358 -16.15 9.87 30.34
CA ASP A 358 -15.51 9.47 31.60
C ASP A 358 -14.85 8.09 31.48
N LYS A 359 -15.50 7.16 30.78
CA LYS A 359 -14.96 5.82 30.48
C LYS A 359 -13.68 5.83 29.64
N THR A 360 -13.36 6.89 28.88
CA THR A 360 -12.10 7.00 28.17
C THR A 360 -10.87 7.07 29.09
N LYS A 361 -11.07 7.35 30.39
CA LYS A 361 -10.03 7.27 31.43
C LYS A 361 -9.54 5.84 31.69
N ASP A 362 -10.41 4.86 31.46
CA ASP A 362 -10.15 3.44 31.68
C ASP A 362 -9.49 2.78 30.43
N VAL A 363 -9.49 3.45 29.29
CA VAL A 363 -8.99 2.90 28.04
C VAL A 363 -7.59 3.44 27.73
N VAL A 364 -6.60 2.57 27.81
CA VAL A 364 -5.20 2.92 27.54
C VAL A 364 -5.00 3.20 26.05
N PHE A 365 -4.50 4.38 25.70
CA PHE A 365 -4.09 4.69 24.33
C PHE A 365 -2.85 3.88 23.93
N TYR A 366 -1.80 3.99 24.73
CA TYR A 366 -0.59 3.18 24.59
C TYR A 366 0.23 3.21 25.88
N LYS A 367 1.00 2.13 26.14
CA LYS A 367 1.87 2.06 27.33
C LYS A 367 2.92 3.20 27.29
N GLY A 368 2.84 4.10 28.27
CA GLY A 368 3.71 5.28 28.38
C GLY A 368 3.17 6.55 27.71
N LEU A 369 2.00 6.51 27.05
CA LEU A 369 1.30 7.65 26.46
C LEU A 369 0.00 7.99 27.17
N GLY A 370 -0.37 7.21 28.19
CA GLY A 370 -1.59 7.39 28.96
C GLY A 370 -2.85 6.81 28.30
N THR A 371 -3.98 7.36 28.69
CA THR A 371 -5.33 6.96 28.28
C THR A 371 -5.84 7.79 27.08
N TYR A 372 -6.96 7.39 26.50
CA TYR A 372 -7.63 8.22 25.49
C TYR A 372 -8.18 9.54 26.08
N TYR A 373 -8.50 9.57 27.38
CA TYR A 373 -8.83 10.82 28.07
C TYR A 373 -7.66 11.79 28.04
N GLU A 374 -6.46 11.34 28.44
CA GLU A 374 -5.25 12.17 28.45
C GLU A 374 -4.84 12.60 27.02
N LYS A 375 -5.04 11.74 26.02
CA LYS A 375 -4.91 12.12 24.61
C LYS A 375 -5.87 13.26 24.27
N THR A 376 -7.13 13.18 24.67
CA THR A 376 -8.13 14.22 24.42
C THR A 376 -7.74 15.55 25.10
N GLU A 377 -7.19 15.51 26.32
CA GLU A 377 -6.71 16.71 27.03
C GLU A 377 -5.53 17.37 26.28
N ARG A 378 -4.61 16.60 25.70
CA ARG A 378 -3.56 17.17 24.82
C ARG A 378 -4.16 17.80 23.57
N LEU A 379 -5.13 17.13 22.94
CA LEU A 379 -5.81 17.64 21.75
C LEU A 379 -6.58 18.95 22.01
N LYS A 380 -7.17 19.14 23.18
CA LYS A 380 -7.86 20.39 23.57
C LYS A 380 -6.92 21.63 23.55
N GLN A 381 -5.63 21.41 23.77
CA GLN A 381 -4.63 22.49 23.68
C GLN A 381 -4.03 22.58 22.26
N LEU A 382 -3.78 21.45 21.61
CA LEU A 382 -3.14 21.39 20.30
C LEU A 382 -4.04 21.92 19.19
N ALA A 383 -5.33 21.56 19.17
CA ALA A 383 -6.24 21.91 18.09
C ALA A 383 -6.49 23.43 17.97
N PRO A 384 -6.73 24.20 19.04
CA PRO A 384 -6.80 25.65 18.94
C PRO A 384 -5.51 26.28 18.43
N TYR A 385 -4.34 25.77 18.84
CA TYR A 385 -3.04 26.24 18.36
C TYR A 385 -2.90 26.00 16.84
N ILE A 386 -3.25 24.81 16.34
CA ILE A 386 -3.25 24.51 14.91
C ILE A 386 -4.23 25.41 14.16
N PHE A 387 -5.44 25.61 14.70
CA PHE A 387 -6.44 26.49 14.09
C PHE A 387 -5.91 27.92 13.92
N GLU A 388 -5.28 28.48 14.94
CA GLU A 388 -4.69 29.81 14.89
C GLU A 388 -3.56 29.91 13.86
N ASN A 389 -2.70 28.91 13.76
CA ASN A 389 -1.62 28.90 12.77
C ASN A 389 -2.13 28.81 11.32
N ILE A 390 -3.21 28.05 11.07
CA ILE A 390 -3.77 27.90 9.72
C ILE A 390 -4.67 29.08 9.34
N PHE A 391 -5.54 29.53 10.24
CA PHE A 391 -6.60 30.49 9.91
C PHE A 391 -6.38 31.89 10.50
N GLY A 392 -5.57 32.03 11.56
CA GLY A 392 -5.31 33.30 12.22
C GLY A 392 -4.45 34.26 11.39
N ASN A 393 -3.48 33.73 10.65
CA ASN A 393 -2.52 34.53 9.86
C ASN A 393 -3.04 35.00 8.49
N LYS A 394 -4.20 34.51 8.02
CA LYS A 394 -4.78 34.97 6.73
C LYS A 394 -5.14 36.44 6.74
N LYS A 395 -5.22 37.10 7.89
CA LYS A 395 -5.44 38.56 8.02
C LYS A 395 -4.25 39.43 7.64
N ALA A 396 -3.02 38.95 7.81
CA ALA A 396 -1.84 39.75 7.49
C ALA A 396 -1.63 39.94 5.99
N VAL A 397 -2.18 39.07 5.15
CA VAL A 397 -2.06 39.16 3.68
C VAL A 397 -3.18 40.01 3.06
N SER A 398 -4.40 39.99 3.62
CA SER A 398 -5.51 40.81 3.12
C SER A 398 -5.49 42.26 3.62
N SER A 399 -4.90 42.54 4.79
CA SER A 399 -4.77 43.89 5.33
C SER A 399 -3.67 44.75 4.69
N ALA A 400 -2.76 44.12 3.93
CA ALA A 400 -1.79 44.86 3.11
C ALA A 400 -2.39 45.48 1.84
N VAL A 401 -3.66 45.15 1.52
CA VAL A 401 -4.35 45.63 0.31
C VAL A 401 -5.55 46.55 0.62
N SER A 402 -6.02 46.64 1.86
CA SER A 402 -7.16 47.47 2.22
C SER A 402 -6.97 48.16 3.58
N SER A 403 -6.41 49.33 3.54
CA SER A 403 -6.60 50.33 4.58
C SER A 403 -8.03 50.87 4.46
N ILE A 404 -9.00 50.37 5.24
CA ILE A 404 -10.28 50.99 5.64
C ILE A 404 -11.17 49.90 6.27
N ASN A 405 -11.41 50.02 7.58
CA ASN A 405 -12.63 49.78 8.35
C ASN A 405 -12.38 49.14 9.71
N THR A 406 -12.45 49.95 10.72
CA THR A 406 -12.37 49.61 12.17
C THR A 406 -13.62 48.89 12.69
N GLN A 407 -14.73 48.81 11.94
CA GLN A 407 -15.96 48.11 12.32
C GLN A 407 -15.87 46.58 12.19
N ASN A 408 -14.97 46.04 11.36
CA ASN A 408 -14.82 44.60 11.14
C ASN A 408 -14.00 43.84 12.20
N LYS A 409 -13.40 44.51 13.20
CA LYS A 409 -12.58 43.85 14.23
C LYS A 409 -13.41 43.10 15.26
N SER A 410 -14.53 43.68 15.74
CA SER A 410 -15.39 43.06 16.78
C SER A 410 -16.15 41.83 16.27
N GLU A 411 -16.62 41.88 15.03
CA GLU A 411 -17.29 40.72 14.39
C GLU A 411 -16.33 39.55 14.18
N THR A 412 -15.09 39.85 13.82
CA THR A 412 -14.07 38.81 13.61
C THR A 412 -13.56 38.20 14.92
N GLU A 413 -13.49 38.93 16.00
CA GLU A 413 -13.15 38.41 17.34
C GLU A 413 -14.27 37.51 17.86
N SER A 414 -15.52 37.95 17.72
CA SER A 414 -16.69 37.16 18.06
C SER A 414 -16.78 35.84 17.29
N ALA A 415 -16.48 35.87 15.97
CA ALA A 415 -16.43 34.67 15.14
C ALA A 415 -15.30 33.70 15.56
N ASN A 416 -14.14 34.23 15.94
CA ASN A 416 -13.02 33.41 16.42
C ASN A 416 -13.32 32.73 17.77
N ILE A 417 -13.97 33.44 18.69
CA ILE A 417 -14.40 32.88 19.99
C ILE A 417 -15.41 31.75 19.75
N LYS A 418 -16.38 31.98 18.83
CA LYS A 418 -17.36 30.94 18.46
C LYS A 418 -16.69 29.71 17.86
N ASN A 419 -15.74 29.90 16.94
CA ASN A 419 -15.00 28.79 16.32
C ASN A 419 -14.21 28.00 17.38
N LYS A 420 -13.53 28.67 18.32
CA LYS A 420 -12.80 28.01 19.40
C LYS A 420 -13.69 27.13 20.26
N LYS A 421 -14.88 27.60 20.65
CA LYS A 421 -15.85 26.83 21.41
C LYS A 421 -16.32 25.58 20.65
N ILE A 422 -16.55 25.71 19.34
CA ILE A 422 -16.93 24.56 18.50
C ILE A 422 -15.78 23.55 18.42
N ILE A 423 -14.54 24.01 18.22
CA ILE A 423 -13.35 23.14 18.18
C ILE A 423 -13.19 22.41 19.52
N GLU A 424 -13.27 23.11 20.63
CA GLU A 424 -13.21 22.49 21.96
C GLU A 424 -14.26 21.39 22.14
N ARG A 425 -15.51 21.63 21.67
CA ARG A 425 -16.57 20.62 21.76
C ARG A 425 -16.30 19.45 20.84
N CYS A 426 -15.90 19.68 19.59
CA CYS A 426 -15.47 18.62 18.65
C CYS A 426 -14.39 17.74 19.30
N ILE A 427 -13.31 18.36 19.76
CA ILE A 427 -12.17 17.63 20.35
C ILE A 427 -12.58 16.83 21.60
N SER A 428 -13.40 17.42 22.47
CA SER A 428 -13.83 16.75 23.69
C SER A 428 -14.59 15.44 23.42
N LEU A 429 -15.16 15.31 22.22
CA LEU A 429 -15.97 14.16 21.82
C LEU A 429 -15.30 13.21 20.83
N LEU A 430 -14.05 13.47 20.39
CA LEU A 430 -13.46 12.66 19.30
C LEU A 430 -13.38 11.16 19.59
N LYS A 431 -13.20 10.75 20.83
CA LYS A 431 -12.85 9.37 21.21
C LYS A 431 -13.88 8.70 22.13
N PHE A 432 -15.03 9.35 22.41
CA PHE A 432 -16.00 8.79 23.34
C PHE A 432 -16.62 7.48 22.85
N ASP A 433 -16.76 7.34 21.53
CA ASP A 433 -17.38 6.18 20.89
C ASP A 433 -16.56 4.89 21.07
N LEU A 434 -15.25 5.00 21.32
CA LEU A 434 -14.39 3.83 21.60
C LEU A 434 -14.79 3.07 22.86
N THR A 435 -15.57 3.70 23.74
CA THR A 435 -16.05 3.12 25.00
C THR A 435 -17.48 2.59 24.92
N THR A 436 -18.13 2.71 23.76
CA THR A 436 -19.47 2.17 23.52
C THR A 436 -19.43 0.66 23.27
N HIS A 437 -20.50 -0.05 23.65
CA HIS A 437 -20.61 -1.49 23.38
C HIS A 437 -20.61 -1.78 21.88
N VAL A 438 -21.26 -0.93 21.09
CA VAL A 438 -21.29 -1.10 19.62
C VAL A 438 -19.90 -1.01 19.02
N VAL A 439 -19.06 -0.03 19.37
CA VAL A 439 -17.72 0.09 18.80
C VAL A 439 -16.78 -0.97 19.39
N TYR A 440 -16.97 -1.41 20.62
CA TYR A 440 -16.21 -2.52 21.19
C TYR A 440 -16.41 -3.81 20.40
N GLU A 441 -17.66 -4.14 20.03
CA GLU A 441 -17.99 -5.33 19.25
C GLU A 441 -17.72 -5.13 17.74
N PHE A 442 -17.94 -3.92 17.23
CA PHE A 442 -17.79 -3.55 15.83
C PHE A 442 -16.82 -2.38 15.65
N PRO A 443 -15.49 -2.60 15.80
CA PRO A 443 -14.48 -1.52 15.75
C PRO A 443 -14.45 -0.74 14.42
N GLU A 444 -14.96 -1.33 13.34
CA GLU A 444 -15.03 -0.68 12.03
C GLU A 444 -16.02 0.49 11.99
N LEU A 445 -16.91 0.59 12.97
CA LEU A 445 -17.88 1.68 13.10
C LEU A 445 -17.39 2.84 13.96
N GLN A 446 -16.11 2.79 14.41
CA GLN A 446 -15.54 3.93 15.11
C GLN A 446 -15.63 5.20 14.25
N GLY A 447 -15.97 6.32 14.87
CA GLY A 447 -16.27 7.58 14.21
C GLY A 447 -17.70 7.62 13.66
N VAL A 448 -18.14 6.64 12.90
CA VAL A 448 -19.50 6.57 12.35
C VAL A 448 -20.56 6.49 13.47
N ILE A 449 -20.39 5.57 14.40
CA ILE A 449 -21.27 5.46 15.58
C ILE A 449 -21.13 6.69 16.48
N GLY A 450 -19.92 7.22 16.63
CA GLY A 450 -19.70 8.47 17.35
C GLY A 450 -20.54 9.62 16.81
N LYS A 451 -20.57 9.81 15.49
CA LYS A 451 -21.43 10.79 14.82
C LYS A 451 -22.92 10.53 15.09
N ILE A 452 -23.37 9.29 14.91
CA ILE A 452 -24.77 8.92 15.09
C ILE A 452 -25.21 9.18 16.53
N TYR A 453 -24.40 8.79 17.50
CA TYR A 453 -24.69 9.00 18.92
C TYR A 453 -24.63 10.47 19.31
N ALA A 454 -23.65 11.22 18.81
CA ALA A 454 -23.57 12.66 19.06
C ALA A 454 -24.84 13.37 18.59
N ASN A 455 -25.34 13.09 17.38
CA ASN A 455 -26.60 13.62 16.89
C ASN A 455 -27.80 13.19 17.77
N LYS A 456 -27.82 11.94 18.20
CA LYS A 456 -28.88 11.42 19.08
C LYS A 456 -28.88 12.08 20.46
N PHE A 457 -27.71 12.43 20.98
CA PHE A 457 -27.54 13.12 22.26
C PHE A 457 -27.68 14.65 22.15
N GLY A 458 -28.05 15.18 20.97
CA GLY A 458 -28.38 16.60 20.77
C GLY A 458 -27.19 17.49 20.39
N GLU A 459 -26.04 16.92 20.03
CA GLU A 459 -24.93 17.70 19.51
C GLU A 459 -25.23 18.26 18.11
N SER A 460 -24.58 19.37 17.78
CA SER A 460 -24.74 19.95 16.44
C SER A 460 -24.14 19.03 15.34
N GLU A 461 -24.71 19.09 14.13
CA GLU A 461 -24.20 18.29 13.00
C GLU A 461 -22.72 18.56 12.69
N ILE A 462 -22.23 19.80 12.94
CA ILE A 462 -20.82 20.15 12.79
C ILE A 462 -19.94 19.32 13.74
N VAL A 463 -20.34 19.24 15.00
CA VAL A 463 -19.63 18.46 16.04
C VAL A 463 -19.73 16.96 15.73
N ALA A 464 -20.91 16.48 15.43
CA ALA A 464 -21.13 15.08 15.11
C ALA A 464 -20.31 14.63 13.90
N ARG A 465 -20.28 15.45 12.85
CA ARG A 465 -19.50 15.15 11.65
C ARG A 465 -17.99 15.17 11.91
N ALA A 466 -17.48 16.11 12.71
CA ALA A 466 -16.05 16.15 13.06
C ALA A 466 -15.61 14.86 13.81
N ILE A 467 -16.51 14.23 14.58
CA ILE A 467 -16.23 12.95 15.24
C ILE A 467 -16.01 11.81 14.23
N GLU A 468 -16.73 11.77 13.12
CA GLU A 468 -16.48 10.82 12.04
C GLU A 468 -15.22 11.19 11.27
N GLU A 469 -15.11 12.46 10.87
CA GLU A 469 -14.13 12.97 9.92
C GLU A 469 -12.69 13.03 10.48
N HIS A 470 -12.49 12.96 11.80
CA HIS A 470 -11.12 12.95 12.33
C HIS A 470 -10.33 11.69 11.96
N TYR A 471 -11.01 10.62 11.56
CA TYR A 471 -10.39 9.42 10.99
C TYR A 471 -10.01 9.57 9.52
N TYR A 472 -10.52 10.60 8.82
CA TYR A 472 -10.22 10.82 7.41
C TYR A 472 -8.78 11.36 7.20
N PRO A 473 -8.16 11.16 6.02
CA PRO A 473 -8.73 10.52 4.83
C PRO A 473 -8.91 9.01 4.97
N THR A 474 -9.98 8.51 4.37
CA THR A 474 -10.26 7.06 4.29
C THR A 474 -10.85 6.72 2.92
N MET A 475 -10.75 5.44 2.53
CA MET A 475 -11.35 4.94 1.30
C MET A 475 -12.73 4.34 1.61
N LYS A 476 -13.76 4.79 0.90
CA LYS A 476 -15.10 4.21 0.98
C LYS A 476 -15.65 4.04 -0.45
N HIS A 477 -16.04 2.82 -0.81
CA HIS A 477 -16.54 2.49 -2.15
C HIS A 477 -15.65 3.00 -3.30
N GLY A 478 -14.32 2.82 -3.17
CA GLY A 478 -13.35 3.26 -4.17
C GLY A 478 -13.10 4.78 -4.23
N LYS A 479 -13.80 5.57 -3.41
CA LYS A 479 -13.61 7.02 -3.31
C LYS A 479 -12.86 7.38 -2.03
N LYS A 480 -11.93 8.32 -2.16
CA LYS A 480 -11.24 8.91 -1.03
C LYS A 480 -12.13 9.97 -0.38
N LEU A 481 -12.43 9.77 0.89
CA LEU A 481 -13.16 10.75 1.69
C LEU A 481 -12.17 11.65 2.41
N MET A 482 -12.42 12.95 2.35
CA MET A 482 -11.66 14.00 3.04
C MET A 482 -12.59 14.70 4.03
N PRO A 483 -12.09 15.30 5.12
CA PRO A 483 -12.92 16.12 5.99
C PRO A 483 -13.63 17.22 5.19
N ALA A 484 -14.89 17.49 5.50
CA ALA A 484 -15.73 18.38 4.69
C ALA A 484 -15.48 19.86 4.98
N ASP A 485 -15.17 20.20 6.24
CA ASP A 485 -14.99 21.59 6.66
C ASP A 485 -13.82 21.77 7.63
N LYS A 486 -13.53 23.02 7.98
CA LYS A 486 -12.43 23.40 8.87
C LYS A 486 -12.44 22.72 10.24
N PHE A 487 -13.60 22.32 10.77
CA PHE A 487 -13.70 21.66 12.07
C PHE A 487 -13.31 20.19 11.97
N GLY A 488 -13.77 19.51 10.92
CA GLY A 488 -13.29 18.18 10.56
C GLY A 488 -11.80 18.17 10.23
N ASP A 489 -11.32 19.16 9.43
CA ASP A 489 -9.91 19.31 9.08
C ASP A 489 -9.03 19.42 10.33
N ILE A 490 -9.37 20.35 11.24
CA ILE A 490 -8.59 20.58 12.47
C ILE A 490 -8.62 19.38 13.40
N SER A 491 -9.77 18.74 13.52
CA SER A 491 -9.91 17.50 14.33
C SER A 491 -9.00 16.39 13.80
N ALA A 492 -9.00 16.19 12.48
CA ALA A 492 -8.17 15.17 11.81
C ALA A 492 -6.67 15.50 11.88
N ILE A 493 -6.29 16.75 11.63
CA ILE A 493 -4.90 17.20 11.68
C ILE A 493 -4.34 17.06 13.09
N SER A 494 -5.10 17.49 14.12
CA SER A 494 -4.68 17.45 15.51
C SER A 494 -4.50 16.02 16.02
N ASP A 495 -5.44 15.12 15.75
CA ASP A 495 -5.36 13.71 16.15
C ASP A 495 -4.16 13.01 15.51
N LYS A 496 -3.87 13.31 14.24
CA LYS A 496 -2.73 12.76 13.51
C LYS A 496 -1.39 13.29 14.03
N PHE A 497 -1.29 14.58 14.31
CA PHE A 497 -0.07 15.16 14.93
C PHE A 497 0.17 14.56 16.31
N ASP A 498 -0.84 14.52 17.20
CA ASP A 498 -0.69 13.91 18.52
C ASP A 498 -0.24 12.46 18.42
N THR A 499 -0.86 11.69 17.49
CA THR A 499 -0.47 10.29 17.29
C THR A 499 0.99 10.17 16.88
N VAL A 500 1.43 10.90 15.86
CA VAL A 500 2.82 10.79 15.36
C VAL A 500 3.81 11.28 16.42
N LEU A 501 3.59 12.44 17.01
CA LEU A 501 4.53 13.04 17.99
C LEU A 501 4.61 12.22 19.29
N SER A 502 3.50 11.61 19.73
CA SER A 502 3.50 10.67 20.84
C SER A 502 4.42 9.47 20.61
N PHE A 503 4.39 8.89 19.42
CA PHE A 503 5.26 7.74 19.07
C PHE A 503 6.70 8.17 18.75
N VAL A 504 6.94 9.40 18.29
CA VAL A 504 8.28 10.02 18.22
C VAL A 504 8.87 10.10 19.61
N MET A 505 8.13 10.60 20.60
CA MET A 505 8.57 10.67 22.01
C MET A 505 9.02 9.32 22.56
N LEU A 506 8.34 8.23 22.16
CA LEU A 506 8.70 6.86 22.57
C LEU A 506 9.83 6.24 21.72
N ASN A 507 10.30 6.92 20.69
CA ASN A 507 11.22 6.39 19.67
C ASN A 507 10.72 5.07 19.05
N LYS A 508 9.40 5.01 18.75
CA LYS A 508 8.70 3.81 18.23
C LYS A 508 8.05 4.05 16.86
N LEU A 509 8.79 4.68 15.96
CA LEU A 509 8.33 4.81 14.58
C LEU A 509 8.50 3.50 13.79
N PRO A 510 7.58 3.18 12.88
CA PRO A 510 7.64 1.95 12.09
C PRO A 510 8.80 2.00 11.09
N THR A 511 9.66 0.98 11.10
CA THR A 511 10.84 0.85 10.23
C THR A 511 10.65 -0.15 9.08
N GLY A 512 9.84 -1.18 9.26
CA GLY A 512 9.57 -2.23 8.25
C GLY A 512 8.21 -2.07 7.55
N GLU A 513 7.67 -3.10 6.92
CA GLU A 513 6.37 -3.08 6.22
C GLU A 513 5.17 -2.96 7.15
N SER A 514 5.27 -3.43 8.39
CA SER A 514 4.17 -3.40 9.35
C SER A 514 3.95 -2.00 9.95
N ASP A 515 2.69 -1.61 10.08
CA ASP A 515 2.24 -0.36 10.73
C ASP A 515 1.10 -0.65 11.72
N PRO A 516 1.38 -1.40 12.80
CA PRO A 516 0.37 -1.90 13.73
C PRO A 516 -0.40 -0.78 14.43
N PHE A 517 0.23 0.38 14.61
CA PHE A 517 -0.37 1.55 15.29
C PHE A 517 -0.83 2.64 14.34
N ALA A 518 -0.86 2.36 13.04
CA ALA A 518 -1.29 3.31 12.00
C ALA A 518 -0.51 4.64 11.96
N ILE A 519 0.74 4.68 12.42
CA ILE A 519 1.55 5.90 12.51
C ILE A 519 1.92 6.40 11.11
N ARG A 520 2.27 5.49 10.17
CA ARG A 520 2.50 5.87 8.76
C ARG A 520 1.24 6.41 8.13
N ARG A 521 0.11 5.72 8.33
CA ARG A 521 -1.18 6.16 7.82
C ARG A 521 -1.58 7.51 8.39
N ALA A 522 -1.28 7.78 9.67
CA ALA A 522 -1.51 9.07 10.28
C ALA A 522 -0.67 10.17 9.60
N MET A 523 0.64 9.96 9.38
CA MET A 523 1.49 10.94 8.70
C MET A 523 1.09 11.15 7.24
N ILE A 524 0.79 10.08 6.49
CA ILE A 524 0.31 10.17 5.11
C ILE A 524 -1.00 10.94 5.05
N GLY A 525 -1.98 10.60 5.90
CA GLY A 525 -3.26 11.29 5.95
C GLY A 525 -3.13 12.77 6.36
N LEU A 526 -2.19 13.09 7.26
CA LEU A 526 -1.86 14.48 7.61
C LEU A 526 -1.37 15.25 6.37
N ILE A 527 -0.37 14.70 5.67
CA ILE A 527 0.19 15.31 4.46
C ILE A 527 -0.89 15.51 3.41
N GLU A 528 -1.73 14.49 3.17
CA GLU A 528 -2.82 14.56 2.19
C GLU A 528 -3.84 15.66 2.52
N ILE A 529 -4.22 15.84 3.80
CA ILE A 529 -5.12 16.92 4.21
C ILE A 529 -4.46 18.28 3.96
N LEU A 530 -3.19 18.45 4.36
CA LEU A 530 -2.48 19.72 4.16
C LEU A 530 -2.36 20.10 2.68
N LEU A 531 -2.11 19.13 1.81
CA LEU A 531 -2.04 19.34 0.35
C LEU A 531 -3.41 19.67 -0.25
N GLU A 532 -4.42 18.85 0.02
CA GLU A 532 -5.77 19.01 -0.54
C GLU A 532 -6.44 20.33 -0.10
N LYS A 533 -6.29 20.67 1.18
CA LYS A 533 -6.86 21.89 1.77
C LYS A 533 -5.96 23.12 1.61
N GLN A 534 -4.79 22.97 1.05
CA GLN A 534 -3.82 24.04 0.83
C GLN A 534 -3.44 24.76 2.14
N TYR A 535 -3.18 23.97 3.19
CA TYR A 535 -2.80 24.50 4.48
C TYR A 535 -1.28 24.51 4.66
N SER A 536 -0.73 25.70 4.90
CA SER A 536 0.67 25.88 5.32
C SER A 536 0.74 25.92 6.83
N ILE A 537 1.51 25.02 7.41
CA ILE A 537 1.79 24.95 8.85
C ILE A 537 3.22 24.45 9.06
N SER A 538 3.94 25.13 9.94
CA SER A 538 5.31 24.79 10.29
C SER A 538 5.35 23.53 11.17
N LEU A 539 6.01 22.48 10.70
CA LEU A 539 6.23 21.25 11.45
C LEU A 539 7.10 21.50 12.70
N ASN A 540 8.10 22.37 12.58
CA ASN A 540 8.97 22.76 13.70
C ASN A 540 8.18 23.44 14.81
N LYS A 541 7.32 24.41 14.49
CA LYS A 541 6.48 25.10 15.48
C LYS A 541 5.51 24.13 16.17
N ILE A 542 4.93 23.19 15.46
CA ILE A 542 4.04 22.17 16.04
C ILE A 542 4.83 21.26 16.99
N PHE A 543 6.02 20.82 16.57
CA PHE A 543 6.90 20.02 17.42
C PHE A 543 7.26 20.75 18.71
N ASP A 544 7.73 22.00 18.60
CA ASP A 544 8.15 22.80 19.75
C ASP A 544 6.96 23.07 20.69
N PHE A 545 5.79 23.42 20.16
CA PHE A 545 4.57 23.57 20.95
C PHE A 545 4.24 22.29 21.70
N TYR A 546 4.26 21.15 21.01
CA TYR A 546 3.85 19.86 21.56
C TYR A 546 4.75 19.42 22.73
N PHE A 547 6.07 19.46 22.53
CA PHE A 547 7.02 19.01 23.56
C PHE A 547 7.12 19.99 24.73
N ASN A 548 7.08 21.28 24.48
CA ASN A 548 7.12 22.31 25.53
C ASN A 548 5.87 22.32 26.43
N ASN A 549 4.71 21.92 25.93
CA ASN A 549 3.48 21.92 26.73
C ASN A 549 3.19 20.58 27.40
N PHE A 550 3.55 19.45 26.77
CA PHE A 550 3.13 18.15 27.25
C PHE A 550 4.26 17.28 27.85
N TYR A 551 5.52 17.60 27.57
CA TYR A 551 6.66 16.78 27.99
C TYR A 551 7.84 17.58 28.51
N LYS A 552 7.62 18.79 28.97
CA LYS A 552 8.67 19.72 29.48
C LYS A 552 9.50 19.10 30.62
N ASP A 553 8.85 18.33 31.49
CA ASP A 553 9.49 17.75 32.68
C ASP A 553 10.23 16.43 32.40
N LYS A 554 10.21 15.96 31.16
CA LYS A 554 10.95 14.75 30.76
C LYS A 554 12.33 15.13 30.25
N SER A 555 13.37 14.43 30.71
CA SER A 555 14.71 14.53 30.15
C SER A 555 14.75 13.88 28.77
N LEU A 556 14.41 14.65 27.72
CA LEU A 556 14.36 14.19 26.33
C LEU A 556 15.40 14.92 25.49
N ASP A 557 16.05 14.22 24.58
CA ASP A 557 16.88 14.81 23.54
C ASP A 557 15.97 15.38 22.42
N LEU A 558 15.49 16.62 22.63
CA LEU A 558 14.55 17.26 21.73
C LEU A 558 15.12 17.51 20.33
N ILE A 559 16.45 17.69 20.21
CA ILE A 559 17.11 17.93 18.92
C ILE A 559 16.99 16.65 18.08
N ASN A 560 17.43 15.52 18.64
CA ASN A 560 17.34 14.23 17.97
C ASN A 560 15.89 13.83 17.65
N LEU A 561 14.94 14.03 18.58
CA LEU A 561 13.52 13.73 18.34
C LEU A 561 12.93 14.60 17.23
N LYS A 562 13.33 15.85 17.11
CA LYS A 562 12.91 16.76 16.06
C LYS A 562 13.42 16.28 14.70
N ASP A 563 14.69 15.91 14.61
CA ASP A 563 15.29 15.39 13.39
C ASP A 563 14.60 14.09 12.93
N ILE A 564 14.31 13.19 13.86
CA ILE A 564 13.54 11.95 13.60
C ILE A 564 12.15 12.28 13.07
N PHE A 565 11.44 13.24 13.67
CA PHE A 565 10.11 13.66 13.24
C PHE A 565 10.13 14.24 11.81
N ILE A 566 11.04 15.19 11.56
CA ILE A 566 11.17 15.83 10.25
C ILE A 566 11.57 14.82 9.18
N LEU A 567 12.51 13.93 9.46
CA LEU A 567 12.91 12.86 8.54
C LEU A 567 11.74 11.89 8.24
N PHE A 568 10.94 11.58 9.26
CA PHE A 568 9.76 10.73 9.11
C PHE A 568 8.71 11.38 8.20
N ALA A 569 8.43 12.68 8.38
CA ALA A 569 7.53 13.46 7.53
C ALA A 569 8.06 13.59 6.10
N LYS A 570 9.33 13.96 5.96
CA LYS A 570 10.04 14.11 4.68
C LYS A 570 9.97 12.86 3.81
N THR A 571 10.24 11.70 4.40
CA THR A 571 10.21 10.42 3.66
C THR A 571 8.82 10.12 3.10
N ARG A 572 7.72 10.39 3.85
CA ARG A 572 6.34 10.16 3.40
C ARG A 572 5.91 11.18 2.36
N PHE A 573 6.32 12.42 2.55
CA PHE A 573 6.09 13.48 1.57
C PHE A 573 6.73 13.15 0.22
N LYS A 574 7.99 12.73 0.20
CA LYS A 574 8.65 12.29 -1.04
C LYS A 574 7.90 11.17 -1.75
N ASN A 575 7.45 10.17 -1.01
CA ASN A 575 6.69 9.06 -1.61
C ASN A 575 5.37 9.53 -2.23
N ILE A 576 4.70 10.49 -1.60
CA ILE A 576 3.48 11.10 -2.16
C ILE A 576 3.82 11.88 -3.43
N MET A 577 4.89 12.67 -3.45
CA MET A 577 5.31 13.42 -4.65
C MET A 577 5.65 12.47 -5.81
N ILE A 578 6.35 11.36 -5.55
CA ILE A 578 6.62 10.32 -6.56
C ILE A 578 5.30 9.75 -7.11
N SER A 579 4.32 9.48 -6.24
CA SER A 579 2.99 8.98 -6.69
C SER A 579 2.19 10.00 -7.51
N LEU A 580 2.52 11.28 -7.40
CA LEU A 580 1.99 12.37 -8.22
C LEU A 580 2.81 12.63 -9.49
N ASN A 581 3.76 11.73 -9.83
CA ASN A 581 4.60 11.75 -11.02
C ASN A 581 5.63 12.90 -11.09
N TYR A 582 6.06 13.47 -9.98
CA TYR A 582 7.23 14.37 -9.96
C TYR A 582 8.54 13.57 -10.02
N ASN A 583 9.57 14.13 -10.67
CA ASN A 583 10.87 13.49 -10.81
C ASN A 583 11.68 13.54 -9.50
N PHE A 584 12.54 12.55 -9.30
CA PHE A 584 13.30 12.41 -8.06
C PHE A 584 14.22 13.62 -7.77
N ASP A 585 14.85 14.18 -8.77
CA ASP A 585 15.74 15.36 -8.66
C ASP A 585 14.96 16.64 -8.30
N GLU A 586 13.76 16.84 -8.87
CA GLU A 586 12.84 17.93 -8.53
C GLU A 586 12.41 17.84 -7.07
N ILE A 587 11.99 16.65 -6.64
CA ILE A 587 11.60 16.39 -5.25
C ILE A 587 12.78 16.63 -4.30
N SER A 588 13.96 16.09 -4.64
CA SER A 588 15.15 16.17 -3.78
C SER A 588 15.67 17.59 -3.66
N SER A 589 15.52 18.43 -4.70
CA SER A 589 15.95 19.83 -4.67
C SER A 589 15.22 20.68 -3.61
N VAL A 590 14.02 20.26 -3.24
CA VAL A 590 13.20 20.97 -2.22
C VAL A 590 13.13 20.19 -0.92
N ALA A 591 12.82 18.90 -0.99
CA ALA A 591 12.54 18.09 0.20
C ALA A 591 13.80 17.73 1.00
N ASP A 592 14.99 17.63 0.38
CA ASP A 592 16.24 17.35 1.07
C ASP A 592 16.92 18.58 1.63
N ASP A 593 16.37 19.76 1.40
CA ASP A 593 16.89 21.00 1.95
C ASP A 593 16.67 21.11 3.47
N ILE A 594 17.50 21.89 4.10
CA ILE A 594 17.41 22.25 5.53
C ILE A 594 16.17 23.11 5.83
N PHE A 595 15.59 23.76 4.81
CA PHE A 595 14.38 24.59 4.91
C PHE A 595 13.08 23.82 4.76
N PHE A 596 13.11 22.49 4.71
CA PHE A 596 11.88 21.67 4.70
C PHE A 596 11.18 21.75 6.05
N ASP A 597 10.09 22.51 6.11
CA ASP A 597 9.29 22.73 7.32
C ASP A 597 7.77 22.73 7.06
N GLU A 598 7.34 23.28 5.94
CA GLU A 598 5.94 23.39 5.57
C GLU A 598 5.62 22.51 4.35
N ILE A 599 4.72 21.55 4.54
CA ILE A 599 4.35 20.54 3.53
C ILE A 599 3.80 21.18 2.25
N TYR A 600 2.78 22.06 2.39
CA TYR A 600 2.13 22.67 1.23
C TYR A 600 3.05 23.65 0.51
N THR A 601 3.83 24.44 1.24
CA THR A 601 4.83 25.35 0.66
C THR A 601 5.90 24.56 -0.10
N SER A 602 6.36 23.43 0.44
CA SER A 602 7.31 22.54 -0.24
C SER A 602 6.71 21.94 -1.52
N TYR A 603 5.44 21.54 -1.50
CA TYR A 603 4.73 21.09 -2.70
C TYR A 603 4.70 22.17 -3.78
N LEU A 604 4.33 23.43 -3.42
CA LEU A 604 4.31 24.54 -4.38
C LEU A 604 5.67 24.82 -5.02
N LYS A 605 6.76 24.68 -4.25
CA LYS A 605 8.12 24.80 -4.78
C LYS A 605 8.46 23.67 -5.75
N ILE A 606 8.12 22.41 -5.43
CA ILE A 606 8.34 21.27 -6.33
C ILE A 606 7.55 21.45 -7.63
N ASP A 607 6.28 21.83 -7.54
CA ASP A 607 5.42 22.07 -8.70
C ASP A 607 5.98 23.20 -9.58
N PHE A 608 6.47 24.28 -8.95
CA PHE A 608 7.13 25.36 -9.67
C PHE A 608 8.42 24.89 -10.37
N VAL A 609 9.29 24.17 -9.65
CA VAL A 609 10.54 23.65 -10.20
C VAL A 609 10.26 22.72 -11.38
N SER A 610 9.33 21.79 -11.23
CA SER A 610 8.97 20.83 -12.28
C SER A 610 8.49 21.53 -13.56
N LYS A 611 7.64 22.55 -13.44
CA LYS A 611 7.10 23.32 -14.58
C LYS A 611 8.12 24.24 -15.25
N ASN A 612 9.13 24.69 -14.52
CA ASN A 612 10.09 25.70 -15.00
C ASN A 612 11.53 25.15 -15.11
N LYS A 613 11.78 23.89 -14.87
CA LYS A 613 13.14 23.29 -14.88
C LYS A 613 13.92 23.60 -16.14
N LEU A 614 13.28 23.59 -17.31
CA LEU A 614 13.89 23.87 -18.61
C LEU A 614 13.95 25.38 -18.96
N HIS A 615 13.52 26.26 -18.07
CA HIS A 615 13.63 27.69 -18.28
C HIS A 615 15.10 28.14 -18.20
N GLU A 616 15.54 29.05 -19.08
CA GLU A 616 16.93 29.53 -19.14
C GLU A 616 17.45 30.03 -17.77
N TYR A 617 16.64 30.76 -17.02
CA TYR A 617 17.01 31.27 -15.69
C TYR A 617 17.27 30.16 -14.66
N MET A 618 16.54 29.06 -14.74
CA MET A 618 16.79 27.90 -13.88
C MET A 618 18.11 27.22 -14.21
N TYR A 619 18.46 27.19 -15.51
CA TYR A 619 19.75 26.68 -15.96
C TYR A 619 20.91 27.54 -15.48
N ASP A 620 20.83 28.87 -15.68
CA ASP A 620 21.84 29.83 -15.23
C ASP A 620 22.02 29.80 -13.72
N LEU A 621 20.92 29.78 -12.95
CA LEU A 621 20.94 29.65 -11.50
C LEU A 621 21.57 28.34 -11.06
N THR A 622 21.30 27.25 -11.75
CA THR A 622 21.92 25.94 -11.44
C THR A 622 23.43 25.98 -11.64
N PHE A 623 23.89 26.62 -12.71
CA PHE A 623 25.32 26.75 -12.99
C PHE A 623 26.03 27.58 -11.91
N VAL A 624 25.48 28.75 -11.59
CA VAL A 624 26.00 29.63 -10.54
C VAL A 624 25.96 28.96 -9.18
N PHE A 625 24.86 28.30 -8.83
CA PHE A 625 24.70 27.59 -7.57
C PHE A 625 25.74 26.48 -7.38
N LYS A 626 25.97 25.65 -8.39
CA LYS A 626 27.01 24.61 -8.37
C LYS A 626 28.40 25.21 -8.17
N ARG A 627 28.69 26.35 -8.81
CA ARG A 627 29.98 27.06 -8.65
C ARG A 627 30.16 27.60 -7.24
N LEU A 628 29.11 28.22 -6.66
CA LEU A 628 29.09 28.66 -5.26
C LEU A 628 29.27 27.47 -4.29
N ASN A 629 28.51 26.40 -4.50
CA ASN A 629 28.54 25.23 -3.62
C ASN A 629 29.92 24.55 -3.62
N ASN A 630 30.59 24.43 -4.76
CA ASN A 630 31.92 23.83 -4.86
C ASN A 630 32.99 24.59 -4.05
N ILE A 631 32.90 25.93 -4.02
CA ILE A 631 33.87 26.76 -3.28
C ILE A 631 33.57 26.78 -1.78
N THR A 632 32.31 26.78 -1.40
CA THR A 632 31.90 26.84 0.02
C THR A 632 31.91 25.47 0.70
N PHE A 633 31.92 24.36 -0.05
CA PHE A 633 31.78 22.99 0.48
C PHE A 633 32.79 22.62 1.56
N ASN A 634 34.05 23.01 1.39
CA ASN A 634 35.15 22.67 2.33
C ASN A 634 35.37 23.70 3.45
N SER A 635 34.57 24.75 3.53
CA SER A 635 34.85 25.95 4.33
C SER A 635 34.09 25.98 5.67
N GLY A 636 33.38 24.89 6.03
CA GLY A 636 32.56 24.85 7.21
C GLY A 636 31.37 25.84 7.17
N SER A 637 30.71 26.06 8.30
CA SER A 637 29.51 26.90 8.40
C SER A 637 29.84 28.43 8.51
N ILE A 638 30.80 28.95 7.72
CA ILE A 638 31.08 30.38 7.70
C ILE A 638 29.91 31.07 6.97
N VAL A 639 29.06 31.78 7.73
CA VAL A 639 27.88 32.48 7.19
C VAL A 639 28.06 34.02 7.33
N PHE A 640 29.05 34.45 8.10
CA PHE A 640 29.32 35.87 8.33
C PHE A 640 30.45 36.35 7.43
N PHE A 641 30.28 37.54 6.84
CA PHE A 641 31.34 38.23 6.11
C PHE A 641 31.54 39.65 6.68
N ASP A 642 32.79 40.04 6.74
CA ASP A 642 33.19 41.38 7.15
C ASP A 642 33.21 42.33 5.94
N ARG A 643 32.25 43.25 5.90
CA ARG A 643 32.08 44.18 4.77
C ARG A 643 33.27 45.12 4.57
N GLU A 644 33.96 45.48 5.66
CA GLU A 644 35.07 46.42 5.61
C GLU A 644 36.31 45.83 4.92
N LYS A 645 36.43 44.52 4.92
CA LYS A 645 37.51 43.78 4.25
C LYS A 645 37.29 43.58 2.77
N LEU A 646 36.06 43.73 2.29
CA LEU A 646 35.67 43.48 0.88
C LEU A 646 35.63 44.81 0.11
N ILE A 647 36.80 45.27 -0.38
CA ILE A 647 37.00 46.58 -0.94
C ILE A 647 37.08 46.65 -2.47
N LEU A 648 37.22 45.49 -3.16
CA LEU A 648 37.27 45.46 -4.60
C LEU A 648 35.94 45.86 -5.22
N LYS A 649 35.95 46.45 -6.39
CA LYS A 649 34.74 46.89 -7.10
C LYS A 649 33.74 45.72 -7.32
N GLU A 650 34.22 44.57 -7.63
CA GLU A 650 33.43 43.35 -7.83
C GLU A 650 32.84 42.83 -6.53
N GLU A 651 33.58 42.93 -5.42
CA GLU A 651 33.09 42.56 -4.09
C GLU A 651 31.97 43.51 -3.64
N ILE A 652 32.17 44.80 -3.79
CA ILE A 652 31.16 45.80 -3.44
C ILE A 652 29.90 45.65 -4.31
N PHE A 653 30.09 45.36 -5.60
CA PHE A 653 28.97 45.12 -6.51
C PHE A 653 28.18 43.87 -6.13
N LEU A 654 28.86 42.79 -5.80
CA LEU A 654 28.23 41.52 -5.36
C LEU A 654 27.48 41.72 -4.03
N ILE A 655 28.05 42.44 -3.04
CA ILE A 655 27.40 42.73 -1.78
C ILE A 655 26.10 43.51 -2.01
N LYS A 656 26.13 44.58 -2.81
CA LYS A 656 24.94 45.40 -3.11
C LYS A 656 23.83 44.55 -3.78
N SER A 657 24.21 43.72 -4.72
CA SER A 657 23.25 42.81 -5.42
C SER A 657 22.64 41.80 -4.45
N TYR A 658 23.44 41.20 -3.57
CA TYR A 658 22.97 40.28 -2.55
C TYR A 658 22.00 40.96 -1.56
N GLU A 659 22.35 42.12 -1.04
CA GLU A 659 21.52 42.88 -0.11
C GLU A 659 20.17 43.26 -0.73
N PHE A 660 20.17 43.71 -2.00
CA PHE A 660 18.96 43.99 -2.76
C PHE A 660 18.06 42.77 -2.86
N ILE A 661 18.64 41.65 -3.32
CA ILE A 661 17.90 40.38 -3.48
C ILE A 661 17.35 39.90 -2.15
N LYS A 662 18.14 39.90 -1.09
CA LYS A 662 17.72 39.50 0.25
C LYS A 662 16.54 40.30 0.78
N ASN A 663 16.54 41.61 0.55
CA ASN A 663 15.46 42.49 1.02
C ASN A 663 14.17 42.28 0.24
N GLU A 664 14.24 42.07 -1.08
CA GLU A 664 13.06 41.86 -1.95
C GLU A 664 12.51 40.44 -1.92
N SER A 665 13.36 39.44 -1.73
CA SER A 665 12.97 38.00 -1.75
C SER A 665 11.91 37.68 -0.70
N HIS A 666 12.02 38.22 0.49
CA HIS A 666 11.10 38.03 1.62
C HIS A 666 9.62 38.23 1.21
N ARG A 667 9.38 39.27 0.39
CA ARG A 667 8.03 39.55 -0.13
C ARG A 667 7.50 38.43 -1.02
N TYR A 668 8.32 37.94 -1.95
CA TYR A 668 7.90 36.93 -2.90
C TYR A 668 7.79 35.54 -2.25
N ILE A 669 8.66 35.20 -1.31
CA ILE A 669 8.60 34.00 -0.50
C ILE A 669 7.28 33.96 0.29
N LYS A 670 6.94 35.07 0.99
CA LYS A 670 5.70 35.16 1.79
C LYS A 670 4.43 35.04 0.93
N LEU A 671 4.49 35.45 -0.34
CA LEU A 671 3.37 35.37 -1.29
C LEU A 671 3.38 34.05 -2.10
N ASN A 672 4.33 33.15 -1.90
CA ASN A 672 4.57 31.97 -2.72
C ASN A 672 4.69 32.28 -4.21
N ASN A 673 5.23 33.46 -4.55
CA ASN A 673 5.40 33.89 -5.93
C ASN A 673 6.79 33.50 -6.45
N TYR A 674 6.96 32.21 -6.73
CA TYR A 674 8.26 31.64 -7.10
C TYR A 674 8.74 32.06 -8.49
N TYR A 675 7.84 32.45 -9.38
CA TYR A 675 8.22 33.01 -10.68
C TYR A 675 8.94 34.35 -10.52
N LYS A 676 8.38 35.27 -9.71
CA LYS A 676 9.06 36.54 -9.42
C LYS A 676 10.32 36.33 -8.59
N LEU A 677 10.33 35.34 -7.70
CA LEU A 677 11.52 34.99 -6.92
C LEU A 677 12.65 34.47 -7.83
N MET A 678 12.34 33.61 -8.80
CA MET A 678 13.30 33.13 -9.80
C MET A 678 13.90 34.29 -10.61
N ASN A 679 13.05 35.19 -11.12
CA ASN A 679 13.50 36.37 -11.86
C ASN A 679 14.42 37.27 -11.02
N LEU A 680 14.05 37.53 -9.75
CA LEU A 680 14.88 38.28 -8.81
C LEU A 680 16.22 37.57 -8.56
N TYR A 681 16.21 36.26 -8.35
CA TYR A 681 17.43 35.48 -8.13
C TYR A 681 18.33 35.43 -9.36
N HIS A 682 17.77 35.47 -10.57
CA HIS A 682 18.56 35.52 -11.79
C HIS A 682 19.43 36.78 -11.89
N GLU A 683 19.05 37.90 -11.25
CA GLU A 683 19.85 39.13 -11.21
C GLU A 683 21.22 38.96 -10.52
N ILE A 684 21.40 37.90 -9.67
CA ILE A 684 22.70 37.61 -9.03
C ILE A 684 23.69 36.91 -10.00
N VAL A 685 23.24 36.35 -11.10
CA VAL A 685 24.07 35.55 -12.00
C VAL A 685 25.23 36.36 -12.55
N HIS A 686 24.96 37.55 -13.06
CA HIS A 686 25.99 38.41 -13.62
C HIS A 686 26.99 38.91 -12.53
N PRO A 687 26.55 39.43 -11.37
CA PRO A 687 27.48 39.82 -10.28
C PRO A 687 28.38 38.68 -9.79
N VAL A 688 27.83 37.45 -9.65
CA VAL A 688 28.61 36.28 -9.22
C VAL A 688 29.65 35.89 -10.28
N ASN A 689 29.26 35.82 -11.53
CA ASN A 689 30.22 35.52 -12.59
C ASN A 689 31.35 36.55 -12.65
N LYS A 690 31.02 37.83 -12.64
CA LYS A 690 31.99 38.92 -12.63
C LYS A 690 32.93 38.87 -11.43
N PHE A 691 32.44 38.51 -10.26
CA PHE A 691 33.24 38.29 -9.08
C PHE A 691 34.24 37.15 -9.29
N PHE A 692 33.80 35.99 -9.76
CA PHE A 692 34.69 34.85 -9.99
C PHE A 692 35.71 35.05 -11.11
N ASP A 693 35.44 35.94 -12.07
CA ASP A 693 36.33 36.24 -13.15
C ASP A 693 37.45 37.18 -12.74
N ASN A 694 37.25 38.00 -11.71
CA ASN A 694 38.17 39.06 -11.30
C ASN A 694 38.70 38.95 -9.88
N VAL A 695 38.11 38.08 -9.03
CA VAL A 695 38.46 37.97 -7.60
C VAL A 695 38.93 36.57 -7.26
N MET A 696 40.15 36.44 -6.79
CA MET A 696 40.69 35.18 -6.29
C MET A 696 40.15 34.91 -4.89
N VAL A 697 39.29 33.90 -4.72
CA VAL A 697 38.65 33.58 -3.41
C VAL A 697 39.66 33.04 -2.41
N ASN A 698 40.50 32.09 -2.84
CA ASN A 698 41.47 31.44 -1.95
C ASN A 698 42.77 32.24 -1.93
N VAL A 699 42.82 33.26 -1.10
CA VAL A 699 44.01 34.06 -0.77
C VAL A 699 44.64 33.59 0.53
N ASP A 700 45.93 33.94 0.73
CA ASP A 700 46.69 33.55 1.94
C ASP A 700 46.16 34.23 3.21
N GLU A 701 45.65 35.44 3.06
CA GLU A 701 45.05 36.17 4.16
C GLU A 701 43.73 35.55 4.61
N LEU A 702 43.76 34.88 5.76
CA LEU A 702 42.67 34.08 6.29
C LEU A 702 41.36 34.88 6.48
N ASP A 703 41.47 36.08 6.99
CA ASP A 703 40.30 36.92 7.27
C ASP A 703 39.58 37.38 6.00
N LEU A 704 40.35 37.79 5.00
CA LEU A 704 39.81 38.16 3.68
C LEU A 704 39.21 36.97 2.98
N ARG A 705 39.89 35.82 3.01
CA ARG A 705 39.36 34.56 2.46
C ARG A 705 38.05 34.16 3.12
N ASN A 706 37.98 34.21 4.47
CA ASN A 706 36.78 33.85 5.21
C ASN A 706 35.63 34.83 4.92
N SER A 707 35.90 36.10 4.76
CA SER A 707 34.89 37.11 4.38
C SER A 707 34.35 36.89 2.97
N ARG A 708 35.20 36.53 1.97
CA ARG A 708 34.79 36.15 0.62
C ARG A 708 33.89 34.90 0.63
N ILE A 709 34.33 33.86 1.32
CA ILE A 709 33.57 32.63 1.49
C ILE A 709 32.22 32.88 2.22
N GLY A 710 32.22 33.69 3.27
CA GLY A 710 31.02 34.06 4.01
C GLY A 710 29.99 34.76 3.14
N LEU A 711 30.41 35.67 2.25
CA LEU A 711 29.52 36.33 1.29
C LEU A 711 28.92 35.32 0.32
N LEU A 712 29.75 34.44 -0.30
CA LEU A 712 29.31 33.46 -1.25
C LEU A 712 28.36 32.45 -0.61
N ASN A 713 28.61 32.02 0.62
CA ASN A 713 27.74 31.13 1.38
C ASN A 713 26.41 31.81 1.76
N SER A 714 26.43 33.10 2.06
CA SER A 714 25.19 33.88 2.31
C SER A 714 24.30 33.94 1.06
N ILE A 715 24.88 34.09 -0.13
CA ILE A 715 24.17 34.05 -1.40
C ILE A 715 23.60 32.66 -1.65
N LEU A 716 24.40 31.60 -1.45
CA LEU A 716 23.98 30.23 -1.62
C LEU A 716 22.77 29.88 -0.73
N LEU A 717 22.80 30.30 0.56
CA LEU A 717 21.69 30.11 1.49
C LEU A 717 20.44 30.89 1.07
N GLU A 718 20.61 32.10 0.52
CA GLU A 718 19.48 32.88 0.02
C GLU A 718 18.78 32.17 -1.17
N LEU A 719 19.56 31.65 -2.13
CA LEU A 719 19.03 30.92 -3.29
C LEU A 719 18.30 29.63 -2.89
N LYS A 720 18.71 28.99 -1.80
CA LYS A 720 18.04 27.79 -1.25
C LYS A 720 16.60 28.05 -0.78
N ASN A 721 16.20 29.29 -0.55
CA ASN A 721 14.79 29.59 -0.28
C ASN A 721 13.85 29.15 -1.44
N LEU A 722 14.35 29.03 -2.66
CA LEU A 722 13.61 28.43 -3.77
C LEU A 722 13.82 26.92 -3.83
N CYS A 723 15.05 26.48 -4.07
CA CYS A 723 15.43 25.07 -4.06
C CYS A 723 16.97 24.91 -4.00
N ASP A 724 17.43 23.68 -3.70
CA ASP A 724 18.83 23.28 -3.89
C ASP A 724 19.07 22.95 -5.37
N PHE A 725 19.51 23.94 -6.14
CA PHE A 725 19.77 23.80 -7.57
C PHE A 725 20.84 22.75 -7.89
N SER A 726 21.71 22.37 -6.95
CA SER A 726 22.74 21.35 -7.19
C SER A 726 22.16 19.96 -7.45
N LYS A 727 20.93 19.70 -7.00
CA LYS A 727 20.23 18.45 -7.14
C LYS A 727 19.58 18.27 -8.52
N LEU A 728 19.38 19.37 -9.25
CA LEU A 728 18.72 19.34 -10.55
C LEU A 728 19.63 18.74 -11.62
N SER A 729 19.09 17.77 -12.38
CA SER A 729 19.71 17.12 -13.52
C SER A 729 19.05 17.60 -14.83
N TYR A 730 19.87 17.92 -15.82
CA TYR A 730 19.46 18.43 -17.14
C TYR A 730 19.86 17.47 -18.23
#